data_7b31367bc7a42dc9ba155ea869acfa8f
#
_entry.id   7b31367bc7a42dc9ba155ea869acfa8f
#
_cell.length_a   1.000
_cell.length_b   1.000
_cell.length_c   1.000
_cell.angle_alpha   90.00
_cell.angle_beta   90.00
_cell.angle_gamma   90.00
#
_symmetry.space_group_name_H-M   'P 1'
#
loop_
_entity.id
_entity.type
_entity.pdbx_description
1 polymer ?
#
loop_
_entity_poly.entity_id
_entity_poly.type
_entity_poly.pdbx_seq_one_letter_code
_entity_poly.pdbx_strand_id
1 'polypeptide(L)'
;MAEKEFPEIFQFLKKEKLKELLHNRKLVYAAGAGLLVFVLLVWLIVHFTCSSGGKLSPLNFVPPDAAMILEIRQPKELWIDLSVNSGVWRNMVNMEPFTKINREICFLDSLFNTNDCATEIISGHPVYISFHSLAAGATGFLYMVSFSGSCSKTAVKDLVKQVASVKATIAGRNFMGADIMEVSLPGKKEKFDYTFLKDVFICSFQPALVEAAVKQQRSGVPITQDAGFAKVAGTAGKKVNANLYINFKYFPSFVSHLASTEYAKKISCLAGFANWSALDVNVKKDAILFNGFSNAGDASADFLSLFANQESHEMEMLNIIPSSTASFVYFGFSDFDSWYKSYLQYLKKNGKSDERNIKIARLNSQYKTDVEKNITSWIGKEMALVITEPSDSGIASNMFAVIKTDNIDNAMTLLAARSVVQIKKADKPEKETKNKKVEKKKAKETCLPARQEVKKKEKQQKAIPPEIKDNKIYEYKIHGVLPVLFGKLFEGVEGTYYAVVDDYVIFANSSKALESFLKDYNNEKTLRNNNNYIAFSKNISSESNIYLYCNIKKSIGLFAKYANLEVVTYIGNNLSLFKNFEAFAYQLKTSGKLFYNNICLKSNTAVVEESNALWAFNLDSTVFFKPQLVMDNDTKTKKIIAFDNASNMYLIDIDGSLLWKVQLKEKPVSKVFIVDYFNNKKNGYMFNTKSYIYL
;
A
#
# COMPACT_ATOMS: atom_id res chain seq x y z
N MET A 1 29.44 -1.63 47.89
CA MET A 1 28.42 -2.68 48.07
C MET A 1 27.11 -2.19 47.46
N ALA A 2 26.85 -2.64 46.25
CA ALA A 2 25.53 -2.80 45.65
C ALA A 2 25.75 -3.37 44.24
N GLU A 3 25.82 -4.70 44.19
CA GLU A 3 25.67 -5.45 42.94
C GLU A 3 24.23 -5.20 42.47
N LYS A 4 24.06 -4.58 41.31
CA LYS A 4 22.77 -4.54 40.61
C LYS A 4 22.72 -5.72 39.67
N GLU A 5 21.81 -6.61 39.99
CA GLU A 5 21.39 -7.77 39.21
C GLU A 5 21.11 -7.38 37.76
N PHE A 6 21.76 -8.08 36.85
CA PHE A 6 21.40 -8.06 35.42
C PHE A 6 20.09 -8.86 35.24
N PRO A 7 19.13 -8.37 34.48
CA PRO A 7 17.85 -9.09 34.32
C PRO A 7 18.06 -10.44 33.61
N GLU A 8 17.39 -11.46 34.12
CA GLU A 8 17.38 -12.87 33.68
C GLU A 8 16.88 -13.17 32.26
N ILE A 9 16.90 -12.20 31.36
CA ILE A 9 16.40 -12.37 29.97
C ILE A 9 17.32 -13.30 29.13
N PHE A 10 18.51 -13.63 29.62
CA PHE A 10 19.49 -14.46 28.89
C PHE A 10 19.26 -15.98 28.96
N GLN A 11 18.30 -16.49 29.74
CA GLN A 11 18.12 -17.93 29.91
C GLN A 11 17.06 -18.60 29.00
N PHE A 12 16.34 -17.85 28.16
CA PHE A 12 15.21 -18.41 27.40
C PHE A 12 15.54 -18.86 25.94
N LEU A 13 16.78 -18.99 25.56
CA LEU A 13 17.14 -19.52 24.24
C LEU A 13 17.54 -21.01 24.34
N LYS A 14 16.52 -21.88 24.38
CA LYS A 14 16.73 -23.32 24.16
C LYS A 14 17.31 -23.56 22.75
N LYS A 15 18.47 -24.23 22.72
CA LYS A 15 19.32 -24.53 21.55
C LYS A 15 18.63 -25.24 20.37
N GLU A 16 17.44 -25.82 20.54
CA GLU A 16 16.79 -26.63 19.50
C GLU A 16 15.94 -25.84 18.50
N LYS A 17 15.30 -24.75 18.91
CA LYS A 17 14.57 -23.86 17.97
C LYS A 17 15.48 -22.98 17.12
N LEU A 18 16.73 -22.87 17.48
CA LEU A 18 17.74 -22.08 16.75
C LEU A 18 18.25 -22.79 15.48
N LYS A 19 18.12 -24.11 15.37
CA LYS A 19 18.59 -24.89 14.23
C LYS A 19 17.64 -24.91 13.04
N GLU A 20 16.34 -24.87 13.25
CA GLU A 20 15.34 -24.81 12.16
C GLU A 20 15.19 -23.41 11.53
N LEU A 21 15.39 -22.36 12.30
CA LEU A 21 15.43 -20.97 11.82
C LEU A 21 16.69 -20.64 10.97
N LEU A 22 17.68 -21.56 10.97
CA LEU A 22 18.97 -21.33 10.32
C LEU A 22 19.00 -21.61 8.81
N HIS A 23 17.94 -22.11 8.21
CA HIS A 23 17.93 -22.50 6.80
C HIS A 23 17.42 -21.43 5.82
N ASN A 24 16.70 -20.37 6.28
CA ASN A 24 16.13 -19.30 5.43
C ASN A 24 16.82 -17.95 5.64
N ARG A 25 18.11 -17.93 5.88
CA ARG A 25 18.85 -16.82 6.47
C ARG A 25 19.37 -15.73 5.52
N LYS A 26 19.28 -15.88 4.20
CA LYS A 26 19.97 -14.94 3.30
C LYS A 26 19.42 -13.52 3.32
N LEU A 27 18.12 -13.33 3.42
CA LEU A 27 17.49 -11.99 3.45
C LEU A 27 17.53 -11.36 4.84
N VAL A 28 17.30 -12.16 5.88
CA VAL A 28 17.37 -11.73 7.28
C VAL A 28 18.81 -11.40 7.69
N TYR A 29 19.78 -12.14 7.15
CA TYR A 29 21.21 -11.85 7.42
C TYR A 29 21.73 -10.63 6.67
N ALA A 30 21.27 -10.38 5.43
CA ALA A 30 21.67 -9.17 4.71
C ALA A 30 21.16 -7.91 5.43
N ALA A 31 19.91 -7.91 5.89
CA ALA A 31 19.36 -6.78 6.65
C ALA A 31 19.96 -6.65 8.05
N GLY A 32 20.13 -7.78 8.77
CA GLY A 32 20.69 -7.76 10.13
C GLY A 32 22.21 -7.51 10.15
N ALA A 33 22.94 -8.03 9.16
CA ALA A 33 24.37 -7.75 9.00
C ALA A 33 24.59 -6.30 8.54
N GLY A 34 23.74 -5.82 7.64
CA GLY A 34 23.76 -4.43 7.21
C GLY A 34 23.61 -3.45 8.37
N LEU A 35 22.76 -3.79 9.32
CA LEU A 35 22.52 -2.92 10.46
C LEU A 35 23.58 -3.03 11.55
N LEU A 36 24.22 -4.21 11.73
CA LEU A 36 25.35 -4.34 12.66
C LEU A 36 26.51 -3.40 12.25
N VAL A 37 26.68 -3.20 10.95
CA VAL A 37 27.66 -2.25 10.41
C VAL A 37 27.14 -0.81 10.46
N PHE A 38 25.87 -0.57 10.24
CA PHE A 38 25.30 0.76 10.47
C PHE A 38 25.48 1.19 11.92
N VAL A 39 25.25 0.27 12.83
CA VAL A 39 25.44 0.44 14.27
C VAL A 39 26.92 0.62 14.61
N LEU A 40 27.80 -0.11 13.95
CA LEU A 40 29.25 0.02 14.08
C LEU A 40 29.74 1.35 13.49
N LEU A 41 29.10 1.82 12.41
CA LEU A 41 29.38 3.10 11.78
C LEU A 41 28.86 4.29 12.58
N VAL A 42 27.65 4.22 13.10
CA VAL A 42 27.13 5.25 14.00
C VAL A 42 28.00 5.30 15.26
N TRP A 43 28.45 4.15 15.79
CA TRP A 43 29.39 4.07 16.91
C TRP A 43 30.81 4.56 16.55
N LEU A 44 31.31 4.29 15.33
CA LEU A 44 32.57 4.84 14.81
C LEU A 44 32.52 6.37 14.65
N ILE A 45 31.38 6.91 14.20
CA ILE A 45 31.17 8.36 14.10
C ILE A 45 31.24 9.01 15.47
N VAL A 46 30.71 8.33 16.46
CA VAL A 46 30.60 8.80 17.84
C VAL A 46 31.97 9.07 18.49
N HIS A 47 33.04 8.48 18.01
CA HIS A 47 34.31 8.56 18.70
C HIS A 47 35.29 9.63 18.17
N PHE A 48 34.96 10.36 17.07
CA PHE A 48 36.00 11.15 16.43
C PHE A 48 35.54 12.43 15.72
N THR A 49 35.71 13.62 16.32
CA THR A 49 35.65 14.93 15.64
C THR A 49 36.97 15.69 15.76
N CYS A 50 37.37 16.36 14.75
CA CYS A 50 37.66 17.79 14.58
C CYS A 50 38.31 18.17 13.25
N SER A 51 37.88 19.31 12.70
CA SER A 51 38.60 20.36 11.95
C SER A 51 38.73 20.30 10.42
N SER A 52 38.41 21.43 9.84
CA SER A 52 38.25 21.93 8.48
C SER A 52 39.42 21.71 7.50
N GLY A 53 39.12 21.05 6.41
CA GLY A 53 39.82 21.04 5.14
C GLY A 53 38.82 20.49 4.10
N GLY A 54 38.81 20.94 2.88
CA GLY A 54 37.80 20.66 1.85
C GLY A 54 37.29 19.22 1.86
N LYS A 55 36.11 19.01 2.50
CA LYS A 55 35.58 17.68 2.83
C LYS A 55 35.02 17.03 1.57
N LEU A 56 35.51 15.85 1.20
CA LEU A 56 34.90 15.02 0.19
C LEU A 56 33.62 14.41 0.76
N SER A 57 32.52 14.60 0.03
CA SER A 57 31.24 13.94 0.37
C SER A 57 31.34 12.42 0.22
N PRO A 58 30.84 11.60 1.14
CA PRO A 58 30.71 10.16 0.97
C PRO A 58 30.00 9.74 -0.33
N LEU A 59 29.13 10.59 -0.89
CA LEU A 59 28.49 10.39 -2.19
C LEU A 59 29.48 10.20 -3.35
N ASN A 60 30.72 10.67 -3.19
CA ASN A 60 31.77 10.47 -4.21
C ASN A 60 32.24 9.00 -4.31
N PHE A 61 31.91 8.17 -3.32
CA PHE A 61 32.33 6.78 -3.23
C PHE A 61 31.19 5.80 -3.45
N VAL A 62 29.95 6.30 -3.60
CA VAL A 62 28.77 5.47 -3.87
C VAL A 62 28.88 4.86 -5.26
N PRO A 63 28.88 3.52 -5.40
CA PRO A 63 28.84 2.88 -6.71
C PRO A 63 27.60 3.28 -7.52
N PRO A 64 27.70 3.43 -8.85
CA PRO A 64 26.64 3.99 -9.70
C PRO A 64 25.41 3.07 -9.82
N ASP A 65 25.53 1.81 -9.42
CA ASP A 65 24.48 0.80 -9.38
C ASP A 65 23.67 0.78 -8.08
N ALA A 66 23.88 1.78 -7.21
CA ALA A 66 23.06 1.93 -6.02
C ALA A 66 21.57 2.08 -6.37
N ALA A 67 20.75 1.18 -5.82
CA ALA A 67 19.30 1.21 -5.97
C ALA A 67 18.66 2.32 -5.11
N MET A 68 19.21 2.53 -3.92
CA MET A 68 18.80 3.59 -2.99
C MET A 68 20.03 4.09 -2.21
N ILE A 69 19.92 5.33 -1.73
CA ILE A 69 20.91 5.92 -0.83
C ILE A 69 20.15 6.58 0.32
N LEU A 70 20.39 6.15 1.55
CA LEU A 70 19.87 6.79 2.74
C LEU A 70 20.98 7.69 3.33
N GLU A 71 20.72 8.99 3.40
CA GLU A 71 21.56 9.98 4.05
C GLU A 71 20.93 10.33 5.40
N ILE A 72 21.54 9.92 6.48
CA ILE A 72 21.10 10.22 7.85
C ILE A 72 21.89 11.43 8.34
N ARG A 73 21.24 12.58 8.39
CA ARG A 73 21.86 13.87 8.74
C ARG A 73 21.99 14.08 10.24
N GLN A 74 20.98 13.60 10.97
CA GLN A 74 20.86 13.74 12.42
C GLN A 74 20.55 12.37 13.03
N PRO A 75 21.55 11.49 13.19
CA PRO A 75 21.33 10.11 13.63
C PRO A 75 20.67 10.00 15.01
N LYS A 76 21.05 10.84 15.97
CA LYS A 76 20.50 10.83 17.33
C LYS A 76 19.02 11.26 17.34
N GLU A 77 18.70 12.33 16.65
CA GLU A 77 17.34 12.85 16.53
C GLU A 77 16.43 11.86 15.80
N LEU A 78 16.90 11.28 14.70
CA LEU A 78 16.16 10.24 13.98
C LEU A 78 15.87 9.04 14.88
N TRP A 79 16.87 8.63 15.70
CA TRP A 79 16.68 7.52 16.63
C TRP A 79 15.65 7.83 17.73
N ILE A 80 15.68 9.02 18.31
CA ILE A 80 14.68 9.47 19.28
C ILE A 80 13.29 9.47 18.64
N ASP A 81 13.16 10.02 17.44
CA ASP A 81 11.87 10.06 16.73
C ASP A 81 11.34 8.66 16.43
N LEU A 82 12.17 7.73 16.02
CA LEU A 82 11.78 6.35 15.78
C LEU A 82 11.45 5.61 17.08
N SER A 83 12.37 5.58 18.04
CA SER A 83 12.27 4.69 19.21
C SER A 83 11.26 5.18 20.26
N VAL A 84 11.16 6.51 20.48
CA VAL A 84 10.29 7.11 21.49
C VAL A 84 8.96 7.55 20.89
N ASN A 85 9.01 8.24 19.75
CA ASN A 85 7.84 8.94 19.23
C ASN A 85 7.00 8.11 18.26
N SER A 86 7.57 7.10 17.54
CA SER A 86 6.89 6.40 16.46
C SER A 86 6.14 5.16 16.90
N GLY A 87 4.81 5.15 16.70
CA GLY A 87 3.97 3.95 16.82
C GLY A 87 4.25 2.93 15.69
N VAL A 88 4.63 3.41 14.49
CA VAL A 88 5.04 2.55 13.37
C VAL A 88 6.27 1.75 13.77
N TRP A 89 7.30 2.39 14.32
CA TRP A 89 8.52 1.71 14.78
C TRP A 89 8.22 0.70 15.90
N ARG A 90 7.40 1.08 16.90
CA ARG A 90 6.99 0.16 17.98
C ARG A 90 6.32 -1.12 17.45
N ASN A 91 5.56 -1.04 16.37
CA ASN A 91 4.99 -2.23 15.72
C ASN A 91 6.06 -3.00 14.95
N MET A 92 6.97 -2.31 14.26
CA MET A 92 8.04 -2.95 13.48
C MET A 92 9.04 -3.69 14.35
N VAL A 93 9.41 -3.17 15.53
CA VAL A 93 10.41 -3.83 16.42
C VAL A 93 9.96 -5.19 16.95
N ASN A 94 8.68 -5.51 16.86
CA ASN A 94 8.14 -6.83 17.19
C ASN A 94 8.28 -7.84 16.04
N MET A 95 8.77 -7.39 14.87
CA MET A 95 9.00 -8.22 13.70
C MET A 95 10.51 -8.49 13.55
N GLU A 96 10.92 -9.76 13.36
CA GLU A 96 12.24 -10.03 12.81
C GLU A 96 12.27 -9.48 11.35
N PRO A 97 13.25 -8.77 10.87
CA PRO A 97 14.58 -8.47 11.46
C PRO A 97 14.63 -7.21 12.34
N PHE A 98 13.54 -6.43 12.47
CA PHE A 98 13.54 -5.16 13.19
C PHE A 98 13.82 -5.31 14.70
N THR A 99 13.44 -6.44 15.31
CA THR A 99 13.78 -6.76 16.70
C THR A 99 15.29 -6.79 16.91
N LYS A 100 16.02 -7.38 15.95
CA LYS A 100 17.49 -7.43 16.00
C LYS A 100 18.08 -6.03 15.84
N ILE A 101 17.57 -5.28 14.85
CA ILE A 101 17.91 -3.88 14.58
C ILE A 101 17.79 -3.04 15.86
N ASN A 102 16.62 -3.07 16.48
CA ASN A 102 16.32 -2.30 17.68
C ASN A 102 17.29 -2.65 18.82
N ARG A 103 17.57 -3.94 19.03
CA ARG A 103 18.48 -4.40 20.08
C ARG A 103 19.92 -3.88 19.87
N GLU A 104 20.37 -3.91 18.63
CA GLU A 104 21.71 -3.44 18.25
C GLU A 104 21.83 -1.92 18.42
N ILE A 105 20.80 -1.15 18.04
CA ILE A 105 20.79 0.30 18.23
C ILE A 105 20.68 0.66 19.73
N CYS A 106 19.84 -0.03 20.53
CA CYS A 106 19.76 0.20 21.98
C CYS A 106 21.10 -0.08 22.67
N PHE A 107 21.82 -1.11 22.24
CA PHE A 107 23.17 -1.39 22.75
C PHE A 107 24.13 -0.23 22.48
N LEU A 108 24.06 0.39 21.31
CA LEU A 108 24.89 1.54 20.98
C LEU A 108 24.48 2.80 21.72
N ASP A 109 23.17 3.06 21.83
CA ASP A 109 22.69 4.21 22.61
C ASP A 109 23.21 4.14 24.05
N SER A 110 23.30 2.93 24.62
CA SER A 110 23.91 2.73 25.95
C SER A 110 25.41 3.05 25.99
N LEU A 111 26.15 2.75 24.92
CA LEU A 111 27.56 3.11 24.81
C LEU A 111 27.76 4.62 24.60
N PHE A 112 26.85 5.28 23.92
CA PHE A 112 26.88 6.73 23.67
C PHE A 112 26.65 7.55 24.94
N ASN A 113 25.74 7.10 25.78
CA ASN A 113 25.43 7.81 27.04
C ASN A 113 26.56 7.74 28.07
N THR A 114 27.59 6.94 27.83
CA THR A 114 28.78 6.80 28.72
C THR A 114 30.02 7.60 28.29
N ASN A 115 29.98 8.28 27.13
CA ASN A 115 31.14 8.99 26.58
C ASN A 115 30.75 10.31 25.92
N ASP A 116 31.18 11.45 26.54
CA ASP A 116 30.85 12.81 26.06
C ASP A 116 31.39 13.10 24.65
N CYS A 117 32.55 12.55 24.31
CA CYS A 117 33.13 12.66 22.97
C CYS A 117 32.27 11.96 21.92
N ALA A 118 31.62 10.86 22.28
CA ALA A 118 30.73 10.10 21.46
C ALA A 118 29.46 10.89 21.07
N THR A 119 28.94 11.66 22.00
CA THR A 119 27.76 12.51 21.82
C THR A 119 27.99 13.66 20.84
N GLU A 120 29.21 14.27 20.90
CA GLU A 120 29.57 15.41 20.05
C GLU A 120 29.70 15.02 18.56
N ILE A 121 29.98 13.78 18.28
CA ILE A 121 30.28 13.24 16.94
C ILE A 121 29.07 12.85 16.17
N ILE A 122 28.03 12.26 16.81
CA ILE A 122 26.72 11.98 16.16
C ILE A 122 26.10 13.27 15.63
N SER A 123 26.39 14.40 16.28
CA SER A 123 25.90 15.71 15.86
C SER A 123 26.68 16.34 14.71
N GLY A 124 27.82 15.78 14.30
CA GLY A 124 28.75 16.45 13.38
C GLY A 124 28.78 16.00 11.92
N HIS A 125 28.42 14.74 11.62
CA HIS A 125 28.55 14.20 10.26
C HIS A 125 27.40 13.30 9.82
N PRO A 126 26.86 13.47 8.57
CA PRO A 126 25.89 12.56 8.01
C PRO A 126 26.46 11.16 7.79
N VAL A 127 25.63 10.15 8.04
CA VAL A 127 25.88 8.74 7.68
C VAL A 127 25.17 8.42 6.39
N TYR A 128 25.88 7.76 5.48
CA TYR A 128 25.33 7.31 4.21
C TYR A 128 25.28 5.79 4.15
N ILE A 129 24.14 5.25 3.69
CA ILE A 129 23.97 3.83 3.43
C ILE A 129 23.51 3.70 1.99
N SER A 130 24.29 3.03 1.14
CA SER A 130 23.82 2.69 -0.20
C SER A 130 23.40 1.22 -0.27
N PHE A 131 22.31 0.98 -1.01
CA PHE A 131 21.61 -0.29 -1.14
C PHE A 131 21.85 -0.85 -2.54
N HIS A 132 22.30 -2.10 -2.63
CA HIS A 132 22.70 -2.72 -3.89
C HIS A 132 22.03 -4.08 -4.07
N SER A 133 21.68 -4.39 -5.33
CA SER A 133 21.33 -5.73 -5.76
C SER A 133 22.60 -6.46 -6.17
N LEU A 134 22.84 -7.63 -5.61
CA LEU A 134 24.01 -8.46 -5.89
C LEU A 134 23.64 -9.67 -6.75
N ALA A 135 24.67 -10.40 -7.23
CA ALA A 135 24.49 -11.65 -7.96
C ALA A 135 23.66 -12.67 -7.14
N ALA A 136 22.98 -13.58 -7.85
CA ALA A 136 22.13 -14.62 -7.27
C ALA A 136 21.00 -14.13 -6.36
N GLY A 137 20.52 -12.89 -6.58
CA GLY A 137 19.37 -12.36 -5.84
C GLY A 137 19.67 -11.92 -4.42
N ALA A 138 20.94 -11.75 -4.04
CA ALA A 138 21.32 -11.20 -2.75
C ALA A 138 21.24 -9.67 -2.75
N THR A 139 21.05 -9.10 -1.57
CA THR A 139 21.13 -7.64 -1.34
C THR A 139 22.37 -7.31 -0.54
N GLY A 140 22.96 -6.14 -0.79
CA GLY A 140 24.11 -5.66 -0.08
C GLY A 140 24.00 -4.20 0.33
N PHE A 141 24.71 -3.84 1.38
CA PHE A 141 24.70 -2.50 1.97
C PHE A 141 26.15 -2.00 2.10
N LEU A 142 26.38 -0.77 1.65
CA LEU A 142 27.63 -0.09 1.81
C LEU A 142 27.44 1.11 2.74
N TYR A 143 28.21 1.17 3.79
CA TYR A 143 28.13 2.17 4.83
C TYR A 143 29.29 3.12 4.71
N MET A 144 29.02 4.41 4.80
CA MET A 144 30.02 5.45 4.59
C MET A 144 29.80 6.59 5.56
N VAL A 145 30.90 7.11 6.10
CA VAL A 145 30.89 8.29 6.95
C VAL A 145 32.19 9.06 6.82
N SER A 146 32.08 10.39 6.77
CA SER A 146 33.22 11.27 6.83
C SER A 146 33.72 11.40 8.26
N PHE A 147 35.00 11.47 8.42
CA PHE A 147 35.65 11.84 9.68
C PHE A 147 36.62 13.01 9.42
N SER A 148 36.92 13.81 10.44
CA SER A 148 37.79 14.98 10.27
C SER A 148 38.66 15.28 11.48
N GLY A 149 39.79 15.87 11.25
CA GLY A 149 40.64 16.60 12.15
C GLY A 149 41.45 15.81 13.19
N SER A 150 41.04 15.80 14.43
CA SER A 150 41.72 15.12 15.53
C SER A 150 41.58 13.62 15.53
N CYS A 151 40.76 13.08 14.64
CA CYS A 151 40.46 11.65 14.53
C CYS A 151 41.41 10.99 13.53
N SER A 152 42.45 10.39 14.04
CA SER A 152 43.39 9.66 13.21
C SER A 152 42.76 8.35 12.72
N LYS A 153 43.17 7.90 11.52
CA LYS A 153 42.85 6.56 10.99
C LYS A 153 43.21 5.45 12.01
N THR A 154 44.24 5.69 12.87
CA THR A 154 44.64 4.77 13.90
C THR A 154 43.58 4.59 14.97
N ALA A 155 42.98 5.67 15.42
CA ALA A 155 41.93 5.62 16.42
C ALA A 155 40.68 4.87 15.92
N VAL A 156 40.27 5.05 14.64
CA VAL A 156 39.19 4.27 14.03
C VAL A 156 39.54 2.78 13.93
N LYS A 157 40.80 2.44 13.61
CA LYS A 157 41.29 1.05 13.60
C LYS A 157 41.21 0.41 15.00
N ASP A 158 41.57 1.14 16.04
CA ASP A 158 41.52 0.62 17.42
C ASP A 158 40.09 0.44 17.90
N LEU A 159 39.21 1.28 17.45
CA LEU A 159 37.79 1.17 17.69
C LEU A 159 37.17 -0.07 17.01
N VAL A 160 37.51 -0.30 15.74
CA VAL A 160 37.09 -1.54 15.03
C VAL A 160 37.56 -2.77 15.80
N LYS A 161 38.77 -2.75 16.37
CA LYS A 161 39.31 -3.84 17.20
C LYS A 161 38.48 -4.01 18.50
N GLN A 162 38.13 -2.93 19.17
CA GLN A 162 37.31 -2.98 20.40
C GLN A 162 35.95 -3.60 20.16
N VAL A 163 35.27 -3.19 19.07
CA VAL A 163 33.93 -3.71 18.68
C VAL A 163 33.99 -5.15 18.19
N ALA A 164 35.01 -5.47 17.41
CA ALA A 164 35.20 -6.81 16.87
C ALA A 164 35.52 -7.87 17.93
N SER A 165 35.81 -7.47 19.15
CA SER A 165 36.30 -8.26 20.29
C SER A 165 37.78 -8.61 20.24
N VAL A 166 38.37 -8.87 21.40
CA VAL A 166 39.79 -9.26 21.57
C VAL A 166 40.20 -10.52 20.78
N LYS A 167 39.21 -11.32 20.33
CA LYS A 167 39.44 -12.58 19.59
C LYS A 167 39.20 -12.46 18.07
N ALA A 168 38.92 -11.26 17.55
CA ALA A 168 38.74 -11.08 16.10
C ALA A 168 40.09 -11.13 15.37
N THR A 169 40.10 -11.72 14.19
CA THR A 169 41.27 -11.67 13.30
C THR A 169 41.08 -10.59 12.25
N ILE A 170 42.11 -9.78 12.02
CA ILE A 170 42.07 -8.72 11.01
C ILE A 170 43.17 -9.02 9.99
N ALA A 171 42.83 -9.22 8.73
CA ALA A 171 43.74 -9.42 7.62
C ALA A 171 43.65 -8.24 6.64
N GLY A 172 44.81 -7.75 6.19
CA GLY A 172 44.89 -6.67 5.22
C GLY A 172 45.15 -7.19 3.81
N ARG A 173 44.52 -6.59 2.82
CA ARG A 173 44.79 -6.79 1.39
C ARG A 173 44.85 -5.46 0.66
N ASN A 174 45.65 -5.37 -0.40
CA ASN A 174 45.69 -4.19 -1.24
C ASN A 174 44.79 -4.41 -2.48
N PHE A 175 43.94 -3.45 -2.76
CA PHE A 175 43.10 -3.47 -3.94
C PHE A 175 43.18 -2.11 -4.64
N MET A 176 43.74 -2.09 -5.84
CA MET A 176 43.93 -0.86 -6.63
C MET A 176 44.56 0.28 -5.85
N GLY A 177 45.56 -0.04 -5.00
CA GLY A 177 46.27 0.95 -4.17
C GLY A 177 45.55 1.43 -2.91
N ALA A 178 44.37 0.85 -2.60
CA ALA A 178 43.68 1.04 -1.33
C ALA A 178 43.89 -0.19 -0.42
N ASP A 179 44.15 0.05 0.86
CA ASP A 179 44.26 -1.02 1.86
C ASP A 179 42.82 -1.37 2.34
N ILE A 180 42.41 -2.59 2.07
CA ILE A 180 41.16 -3.15 2.56
C ILE A 180 41.47 -4.11 3.70
N MET A 181 40.78 -3.93 4.82
CA MET A 181 40.91 -4.76 6.01
C MET A 181 39.68 -5.68 6.13
N GLU A 182 39.94 -6.98 6.12
CA GLU A 182 38.92 -8.02 6.41
C GLU A 182 38.91 -8.32 7.91
N VAL A 183 37.74 -8.24 8.53
CA VAL A 183 37.51 -8.54 9.95
C VAL A 183 36.69 -9.79 10.08
N SER A 184 37.24 -10.84 10.69
CA SER A 184 36.56 -12.09 11.01
C SER A 184 36.14 -12.10 12.47
N LEU A 185 34.82 -12.20 12.72
CA LEU A 185 34.26 -12.18 14.07
C LEU A 185 34.30 -13.59 14.70
N PRO A 186 34.74 -13.71 15.97
CA PRO A 186 34.83 -15.02 16.63
C PRO A 186 33.47 -15.70 16.79
N GLY A 187 33.42 -16.97 16.42
CA GLY A 187 32.20 -17.77 16.51
C GLY A 187 31.10 -17.44 15.50
N LYS A 188 31.35 -16.50 14.57
CA LYS A 188 30.46 -16.14 13.47
C LYS A 188 31.13 -16.50 12.14
N LYS A 189 30.32 -16.96 11.16
CA LYS A 189 30.79 -17.17 9.77
C LYS A 189 30.88 -15.87 8.99
N GLU A 190 30.37 -14.80 9.57
CA GLU A 190 30.24 -13.49 8.93
C GLU A 190 31.55 -12.71 9.09
N LYS A 191 32.00 -12.16 7.97
CA LYS A 191 33.15 -11.26 7.90
C LYS A 191 32.69 -9.93 7.36
N PHE A 192 33.35 -8.83 7.69
CA PHE A 192 33.13 -7.55 7.03
C PHE A 192 34.47 -6.94 6.59
N ASP A 193 34.41 -6.25 5.47
CA ASP A 193 35.56 -5.49 4.95
C ASP A 193 35.37 -4.01 5.26
N TYR A 194 36.49 -3.32 5.51
CA TYR A 194 36.49 -1.88 5.59
C TYR A 194 37.75 -1.27 4.95
N THR A 195 37.61 -0.01 4.54
CA THR A 195 38.75 0.78 4.02
C THR A 195 38.58 2.26 4.38
N PHE A 196 39.66 3.00 4.24
CA PHE A 196 39.69 4.46 4.35
C PHE A 196 40.03 5.05 3.00
N LEU A 197 39.09 5.76 2.40
CA LEU A 197 39.30 6.52 1.18
C LEU A 197 39.30 8.01 1.52
N LYS A 198 40.52 8.59 1.56
CA LYS A 198 40.75 9.95 2.10
C LYS A 198 40.18 10.04 3.54
N ASP A 199 39.23 10.96 3.79
CA ASP A 199 38.65 11.19 5.11
C ASP A 199 37.24 10.55 5.23
N VAL A 200 37.00 9.46 4.48
CA VAL A 200 35.78 8.67 4.54
C VAL A 200 36.10 7.25 4.96
N PHE A 201 35.47 6.78 6.02
CA PHE A 201 35.41 5.38 6.40
C PHE A 201 34.33 4.69 5.62
N ILE A 202 34.64 3.55 5.02
CA ILE A 202 33.75 2.77 4.18
C ILE A 202 33.80 1.32 4.65
N CYS A 203 32.62 0.69 4.85
CA CYS A 203 32.57 -0.73 5.18
C CYS A 203 31.34 -1.44 4.65
N SER A 204 31.44 -2.78 4.54
CA SER A 204 30.38 -3.65 4.09
C SER A 204 30.63 -5.09 4.55
N PHE A 205 29.55 -5.85 4.75
CA PHE A 205 29.63 -7.31 4.88
C PHE A 205 29.79 -8.03 3.52
N GLN A 206 29.75 -7.25 2.45
CA GLN A 206 29.97 -7.72 1.08
C GLN A 206 31.29 -7.12 0.57
N PRO A 207 32.37 -7.88 0.53
CA PRO A 207 33.69 -7.39 0.10
C PRO A 207 33.67 -6.69 -1.25
N ALA A 208 32.87 -7.21 -2.19
CA ALA A 208 32.71 -6.64 -3.52
C ALA A 208 32.19 -5.18 -3.51
N LEU A 209 31.41 -4.77 -2.51
CA LEU A 209 30.93 -3.39 -2.41
C LEU A 209 32.02 -2.43 -1.93
N VAL A 210 32.91 -2.87 -1.03
CA VAL A 210 34.08 -2.06 -0.64
C VAL A 210 35.00 -1.89 -1.84
N GLU A 211 35.23 -2.94 -2.62
CA GLU A 211 36.01 -2.85 -3.86
C GLU A 211 35.33 -1.96 -4.91
N ALA A 212 33.98 -2.01 -5.02
CA ALA A 212 33.23 -1.13 -5.91
C ALA A 212 33.37 0.34 -5.51
N ALA A 213 33.41 0.67 -4.22
CA ALA A 213 33.68 2.03 -3.74
C ALA A 213 35.09 2.51 -4.09
N VAL A 214 36.10 1.62 -3.99
CA VAL A 214 37.44 1.92 -4.44
C VAL A 214 37.50 2.18 -5.95
N LYS A 215 36.82 1.34 -6.75
CA LYS A 215 36.67 1.55 -8.22
C LYS A 215 35.98 2.87 -8.51
N GLN A 216 34.92 3.20 -7.78
CA GLN A 216 34.16 4.44 -7.94
C GLN A 216 35.03 5.66 -7.70
N GLN A 217 35.88 5.65 -6.66
CA GLN A 217 36.83 6.73 -6.43
C GLN A 217 37.82 6.90 -7.61
N ARG A 218 38.28 5.78 -8.18
CA ARG A 218 39.24 5.79 -9.30
C ARG A 218 38.61 6.24 -10.62
N SER A 219 37.28 6.03 -10.81
CA SER A 219 36.59 6.49 -12.00
C SER A 219 36.61 8.02 -12.15
N GLY A 220 36.70 8.74 -11.02
CA GLY A 220 36.66 10.20 -10.99
C GLY A 220 35.29 10.82 -11.31
N VAL A 221 34.25 10.00 -11.54
CA VAL A 221 32.89 10.43 -11.89
C VAL A 221 31.94 10.09 -10.74
N PRO A 222 31.79 10.96 -9.72
CA PRO A 222 30.91 10.71 -8.61
C PRO A 222 29.43 10.75 -9.01
N ILE A 223 28.56 10.07 -8.23
CA ILE A 223 27.11 10.06 -8.46
C ILE A 223 26.49 11.47 -8.46
N THR A 224 27.12 12.42 -7.80
CA THR A 224 26.71 13.83 -7.78
C THR A 224 26.83 14.53 -9.15
N GLN A 225 27.58 13.94 -10.10
CA GLN A 225 27.66 14.41 -11.50
C GLN A 225 26.57 13.81 -12.38
N ASP A 226 25.84 12.79 -11.91
CA ASP A 226 24.61 12.35 -12.62
C ASP A 226 23.60 13.47 -12.61
N ALA A 227 23.19 13.93 -13.81
CA ALA A 227 22.32 15.08 -13.97
C ALA A 227 20.94 14.85 -13.32
N GLY A 228 20.43 13.60 -13.38
CA GLY A 228 19.17 13.21 -12.75
C GLY A 228 19.25 13.26 -11.23
N PHE A 229 20.33 12.69 -10.66
CA PHE A 229 20.60 12.76 -9.22
C PHE A 229 20.77 14.21 -8.75
N ALA A 230 21.61 14.99 -9.40
CA ALA A 230 21.89 16.39 -9.03
C ALA A 230 20.61 17.23 -8.98
N LYS A 231 19.70 17.01 -9.94
CA LYS A 231 18.40 17.72 -10.03
C LYS A 231 17.50 17.47 -8.83
N VAL A 232 17.37 16.22 -8.39
CA VAL A 232 16.54 15.89 -7.22
C VAL A 232 17.27 16.14 -5.89
N ALA A 233 18.58 15.90 -5.82
CA ALA A 233 19.40 16.18 -4.64
C ALA A 233 19.37 17.67 -4.25
N GLY A 234 19.24 18.56 -5.24
CA GLY A 234 19.05 20.00 -5.03
C GLY A 234 17.73 20.34 -4.31
N THR A 235 16.73 19.46 -4.32
CA THR A 235 15.44 19.63 -3.63
C THR A 235 15.39 19.03 -2.23
N ALA A 236 16.35 18.18 -1.88
CA ALA A 236 16.40 17.49 -0.59
C ALA A 236 16.51 18.48 0.58
N GLY A 237 15.73 18.24 1.62
CA GLY A 237 15.71 19.05 2.83
C GLY A 237 17.05 19.03 3.56
N LYS A 238 17.58 20.23 3.91
CA LYS A 238 18.86 20.36 4.65
C LYS A 238 18.69 20.27 6.17
N LYS A 239 17.47 20.51 6.66
CA LYS A 239 17.14 20.54 8.11
C LYS A 239 16.24 19.37 8.51
N VAL A 240 16.37 18.24 7.83
CA VAL A 240 15.64 17.01 8.12
C VAL A 240 16.56 15.96 8.72
N ASN A 241 16.01 15.00 9.46
CA ASN A 241 16.80 13.97 10.12
C ASN A 241 17.44 13.00 9.12
N ALA A 242 16.75 12.74 7.99
CA ALA A 242 17.29 11.90 6.92
C ALA A 242 16.67 12.22 5.56
N ASN A 243 17.41 11.88 4.49
CA ASN A 243 16.96 11.91 3.10
C ASN A 243 17.13 10.53 2.49
N LEU A 244 16.14 10.09 1.71
CA LEU A 244 16.17 8.86 0.92
C LEU A 244 16.21 9.21 -0.57
N TYR A 245 17.27 8.76 -1.26
CA TYR A 245 17.37 8.88 -2.72
C TYR A 245 17.04 7.52 -3.34
N ILE A 246 16.21 7.50 -4.39
CA ILE A 246 15.82 6.28 -5.09
C ILE A 246 16.25 6.38 -6.55
N ASN A 247 17.03 5.39 -7.00
CA ASN A 247 17.44 5.23 -8.39
C ASN A 247 16.52 4.24 -9.09
N PHE A 248 15.57 4.70 -9.88
CA PHE A 248 14.60 3.82 -10.53
C PHE A 248 15.21 2.85 -11.54
N LYS A 249 16.39 3.12 -12.06
CA LYS A 249 17.10 2.19 -12.93
C LYS A 249 17.46 0.88 -12.21
N TYR A 250 17.85 0.95 -10.94
CA TYR A 250 18.33 -0.20 -10.15
C TYR A 250 17.37 -0.63 -9.03
N PHE A 251 16.48 0.25 -8.60
CA PHE A 251 15.48 -0.04 -7.57
C PHE A 251 14.64 -1.29 -7.84
N PRO A 252 14.13 -1.54 -9.08
CA PRO A 252 13.35 -2.74 -9.37
C PRO A 252 14.13 -4.03 -9.13
N SER A 253 15.41 -4.08 -9.47
CA SER A 253 16.26 -5.25 -9.21
C SER A 253 16.39 -5.52 -7.71
N PHE A 254 16.48 -4.46 -6.90
CA PHE A 254 16.59 -4.56 -5.45
C PHE A 254 15.30 -5.13 -4.82
N VAL A 255 14.11 -4.69 -5.26
CA VAL A 255 12.82 -5.11 -4.67
C VAL A 255 12.25 -6.39 -5.29
N SER A 256 12.70 -6.79 -6.47
CA SER A 256 12.19 -7.98 -7.18
C SER A 256 12.35 -9.27 -6.38
N HIS A 257 13.33 -9.32 -5.45
CA HIS A 257 13.55 -10.47 -4.58
C HIS A 257 12.40 -10.74 -3.60
N LEU A 258 11.58 -9.73 -3.34
CA LEU A 258 10.42 -9.85 -2.44
C LEU A 258 9.19 -10.42 -3.17
N ALA A 259 9.19 -10.36 -4.51
CA ALA A 259 8.08 -10.79 -5.34
C ALA A 259 8.17 -12.28 -5.70
N SER A 260 7.02 -12.87 -6.03
CA SER A 260 6.99 -14.20 -6.64
C SER A 260 7.71 -14.19 -8.00
N THR A 261 8.18 -15.34 -8.47
CA THR A 261 8.94 -15.47 -9.73
C THR A 261 8.20 -14.88 -10.94
N GLU A 262 6.89 -15.02 -10.97
CA GLU A 262 6.03 -14.42 -12.02
C GLU A 262 6.06 -12.90 -11.99
N TYR A 263 5.94 -12.32 -10.79
CA TYR A 263 5.83 -10.86 -10.63
C TYR A 263 7.17 -10.14 -10.57
N ALA A 264 8.25 -10.82 -10.21
CA ALA A 264 9.62 -10.29 -10.26
C ALA A 264 9.96 -9.74 -11.66
N LYS A 265 9.56 -10.47 -12.73
CA LYS A 265 9.72 -10.00 -14.12
C LYS A 265 8.86 -8.77 -14.42
N LYS A 266 7.68 -8.65 -13.82
CA LYS A 266 6.78 -7.51 -14.02
C LYS A 266 7.28 -6.25 -13.30
N ILE A 267 7.92 -6.41 -12.14
CA ILE A 267 8.54 -5.31 -11.37
C ILE A 267 9.65 -4.61 -12.16
N SER A 268 10.35 -5.34 -13.05
CA SER A 268 11.41 -4.73 -13.89
C SER A 268 10.94 -3.53 -14.70
N CYS A 269 9.64 -3.41 -15.01
CA CYS A 269 9.11 -2.25 -15.73
C CYS A 269 9.18 -0.93 -14.94
N LEU A 270 9.34 -1.00 -13.61
CA LEU A 270 9.54 0.19 -12.77
C LEU A 270 10.88 0.88 -13.07
N ALA A 271 11.82 0.23 -13.75
CA ALA A 271 13.06 0.87 -14.22
C ALA A 271 12.80 2.05 -15.18
N GLY A 272 11.65 2.01 -15.91
CA GLY A 272 11.20 3.11 -16.77
C GLY A 272 10.08 3.95 -16.13
N PHE A 273 9.93 3.93 -14.81
CA PHE A 273 8.91 4.73 -14.12
C PHE A 273 9.35 6.20 -13.99
N ALA A 274 10.51 6.42 -13.45
CA ALA A 274 11.16 7.71 -13.24
C ALA A 274 12.68 7.54 -13.35
N ASN A 275 13.44 8.63 -13.23
CA ASN A 275 14.90 8.57 -13.17
C ASN A 275 15.35 8.49 -11.69
N TRP A 276 15.27 9.57 -10.93
CA TRP A 276 15.61 9.66 -9.53
C TRP A 276 14.51 10.29 -8.68
N SER A 277 14.48 9.92 -7.39
CA SER A 277 13.73 10.63 -6.35
C SER A 277 14.65 11.05 -5.21
N ALA A 278 14.36 12.19 -4.58
CA ALA A 278 14.92 12.62 -3.31
C ALA A 278 13.77 12.91 -2.34
N LEU A 279 13.74 12.22 -1.22
CA LEU A 279 12.63 12.20 -0.28
C LEU A 279 13.13 12.48 1.13
N ASP A 280 12.55 13.46 1.80
CA ASP A 280 12.78 13.78 3.20
C ASP A 280 12.03 12.78 4.09
N VAL A 281 12.71 12.23 5.09
CA VAL A 281 12.11 11.28 6.04
C VAL A 281 11.49 12.06 7.20
N ASN A 282 10.19 11.86 7.42
CA ASN A 282 9.40 12.48 8.46
C ASN A 282 8.77 11.42 9.36
N VAL A 283 9.19 11.35 10.61
CA VAL A 283 8.65 10.41 11.60
C VAL A 283 7.57 11.12 12.43
N LYS A 284 6.33 10.62 12.37
CA LYS A 284 5.21 11.06 13.20
C LYS A 284 4.83 9.99 14.21
N LYS A 285 3.97 10.37 15.16
CA LYS A 285 3.49 9.46 16.21
C LYS A 285 2.89 8.16 15.66
N ASP A 286 2.09 8.25 14.61
CA ASP A 286 1.34 7.13 14.02
C ASP A 286 1.68 6.86 12.55
N ALA A 287 2.62 7.61 11.97
CA ALA A 287 2.99 7.45 10.57
C ALA A 287 4.49 7.74 10.34
N ILE A 288 5.05 7.11 9.31
CA ILE A 288 6.33 7.50 8.71
C ILE A 288 6.02 8.00 7.30
N LEU A 289 6.50 9.20 6.99
CA LEU A 289 6.31 9.86 5.71
C LEU A 289 7.63 10.05 5.00
N PHE A 290 7.61 9.93 3.66
CA PHE A 290 8.70 10.30 2.79
C PHE A 290 8.18 11.31 1.78
N ASN A 291 8.65 12.56 1.87
CA ASN A 291 8.14 13.66 1.06
C ASN A 291 9.27 14.27 0.25
N GLY A 292 9.02 14.56 -1.02
CA GLY A 292 10.06 15.19 -1.85
C GLY A 292 9.75 15.14 -3.33
N PHE A 293 10.78 15.06 -4.16
CA PHE A 293 10.59 15.20 -5.59
C PHE A 293 11.23 14.06 -6.38
N SER A 294 10.55 13.69 -7.47
CA SER A 294 11.08 12.83 -8.54
C SER A 294 11.29 13.64 -9.81
N ASN A 295 12.23 13.22 -10.63
CA ASN A 295 12.34 13.68 -12.00
C ASN A 295 12.06 12.56 -13.00
N ALA A 296 11.37 12.89 -14.08
CA ALA A 296 11.41 12.08 -15.28
C ALA A 296 12.72 12.36 -16.01
N GLY A 297 13.26 11.36 -16.69
CA GLY A 297 14.43 11.55 -17.55
C GLY A 297 14.14 12.50 -18.70
N ASP A 298 15.18 13.06 -19.27
CA ASP A 298 15.03 14.04 -20.40
C ASP A 298 14.50 13.41 -21.70
N ALA A 299 14.48 12.08 -21.79
CA ALA A 299 14.18 11.38 -23.05
C ALA A 299 12.70 11.06 -23.26
N SER A 300 11.75 11.52 -22.47
CA SER A 300 10.31 11.16 -22.53
C SER A 300 10.07 9.62 -22.67
N ALA A 301 11.02 8.81 -22.17
CA ALA A 301 10.93 7.36 -22.18
C ALA A 301 10.41 6.81 -20.83
N ASP A 302 10.41 7.65 -19.80
CA ASP A 302 9.92 7.28 -18.48
C ASP A 302 8.41 7.51 -18.35
N PHE A 303 7.76 6.65 -17.58
CA PHE A 303 6.31 6.70 -17.39
C PHE A 303 5.83 8.02 -16.79
N LEU A 304 6.59 8.61 -15.86
CA LEU A 304 6.23 9.91 -15.27
C LEU A 304 6.17 11.05 -16.30
N SER A 305 6.93 10.96 -17.39
CA SER A 305 6.89 11.99 -18.45
C SER A 305 5.50 12.16 -19.07
N LEU A 306 4.63 11.14 -18.99
CA LEU A 306 3.24 11.18 -19.45
C LEU A 306 2.40 12.23 -18.70
N PHE A 307 2.80 12.58 -17.50
CA PHE A 307 2.08 13.51 -16.63
C PHE A 307 2.73 14.91 -16.59
N ALA A 308 3.83 15.14 -17.31
CA ALA A 308 4.58 16.40 -17.24
C ALA A 308 3.75 17.65 -17.60
N ASN A 309 2.72 17.50 -18.43
CA ASN A 309 1.81 18.56 -18.86
C ASN A 309 0.39 18.36 -18.31
N GLN A 310 0.22 17.56 -17.25
CA GLN A 310 -1.07 17.30 -16.61
C GLN A 310 -1.11 18.01 -15.25
N GLU A 311 -2.15 18.77 -15.02
CA GLU A 311 -2.43 19.33 -13.69
C GLU A 311 -3.05 18.25 -12.79
N SER A 312 -2.78 18.32 -11.49
CA SER A 312 -3.45 17.48 -10.51
C SER A 312 -4.81 18.06 -10.15
N HIS A 313 -5.74 17.20 -9.76
CA HIS A 313 -7.05 17.61 -9.26
C HIS A 313 -7.50 16.70 -8.11
N GLU A 314 -8.59 17.10 -7.46
CA GLU A 314 -9.17 16.34 -6.35
C GLU A 314 -9.66 14.97 -6.86
N MET A 315 -9.43 13.93 -6.05
CA MET A 315 -9.86 12.56 -6.34
C MET A 315 -11.36 12.39 -6.00
N GLU A 316 -12.24 12.67 -6.95
CA GLU A 316 -13.69 12.54 -6.78
C GLU A 316 -14.12 11.07 -6.72
N MET A 317 -13.36 10.18 -7.37
CA MET A 317 -13.59 8.74 -7.41
C MET A 317 -13.68 8.09 -6.01
N LEU A 318 -13.16 8.71 -4.97
CA LEU A 318 -13.28 8.23 -3.58
C LEU A 318 -14.74 8.15 -3.10
N ASN A 319 -15.66 8.88 -3.73
CA ASN A 319 -17.10 8.79 -3.48
C ASN A 319 -17.73 7.50 -4.04
N ILE A 320 -17.04 6.84 -4.99
CA ILE A 320 -17.52 5.64 -5.68
C ILE A 320 -16.82 4.39 -5.17
N ILE A 321 -15.51 4.47 -4.86
CA ILE A 321 -14.70 3.31 -4.44
C ILE A 321 -15.19 2.77 -3.10
N PRO A 322 -15.55 1.46 -3.00
CA PRO A 322 -16.04 0.84 -1.78
C PRO A 322 -15.04 0.91 -0.62
N SER A 323 -15.54 1.01 0.60
CA SER A 323 -14.71 0.91 1.83
C SER A 323 -14.07 -0.48 2.00
N SER A 324 -14.62 -1.53 1.35
CA SER A 324 -14.04 -2.88 1.27
C SER A 324 -12.77 -2.96 0.41
N THR A 325 -12.30 -1.86 -0.18
CA THR A 325 -11.10 -1.82 -1.02
C THR A 325 -9.85 -2.20 -0.24
N ALA A 326 -9.13 -3.19 -0.77
CA ALA A 326 -7.83 -3.62 -0.28
C ALA A 326 -6.70 -2.77 -0.89
N SER A 327 -6.76 -2.51 -2.20
CA SER A 327 -5.78 -1.68 -2.89
C SER A 327 -6.40 -1.01 -4.11
N PHE A 328 -5.92 0.19 -4.45
CA PHE A 328 -6.23 0.80 -5.74
C PHE A 328 -5.08 1.63 -6.26
N VAL A 329 -5.03 1.75 -7.59
CA VAL A 329 -4.12 2.65 -8.30
C VAL A 329 -4.97 3.61 -9.12
N TYR A 330 -4.84 4.88 -8.82
CA TYR A 330 -5.56 5.99 -9.45
C TYR A 330 -4.67 6.77 -10.41
N PHE A 331 -5.25 7.23 -11.49
CA PHE A 331 -4.64 8.12 -12.47
C PHE A 331 -5.57 9.30 -12.72
N GLY A 332 -5.08 10.51 -12.47
CA GLY A 332 -5.78 11.77 -12.68
C GLY A 332 -5.19 12.56 -13.85
N PHE A 333 -6.06 13.05 -14.72
CA PHE A 333 -5.71 13.79 -15.93
C PHE A 333 -6.41 15.15 -15.93
N SER A 334 -5.69 16.21 -16.31
CA SER A 334 -6.36 17.47 -16.65
C SER A 334 -6.94 17.42 -18.08
N ASP A 335 -6.29 16.65 -18.98
CA ASP A 335 -6.69 16.41 -20.36
C ASP A 335 -6.30 14.98 -20.76
N PHE A 336 -7.30 14.07 -20.82
CA PHE A 336 -7.08 12.68 -21.17
C PHE A 336 -6.57 12.51 -22.62
N ASP A 337 -7.09 13.27 -23.58
CA ASP A 337 -6.68 13.13 -24.99
C ASP A 337 -5.20 13.49 -25.19
N SER A 338 -4.73 14.54 -24.53
CA SER A 338 -3.32 14.92 -24.52
C SER A 338 -2.44 13.87 -23.87
N TRP A 339 -2.88 13.35 -22.70
CA TRP A 339 -2.20 12.27 -22.01
C TRP A 339 -2.14 11.00 -22.88
N TYR A 340 -3.25 10.64 -23.53
CA TYR A 340 -3.32 9.44 -24.35
C TYR A 340 -2.42 9.51 -25.57
N LYS A 341 -2.33 10.67 -26.23
CA LYS A 341 -1.35 10.92 -27.31
C LYS A 341 0.09 10.70 -26.82
N SER A 342 0.41 11.23 -25.64
CA SER A 342 1.72 11.04 -25.01
C SER A 342 1.97 9.56 -24.67
N TYR A 343 0.95 8.83 -24.19
CA TYR A 343 1.02 7.41 -23.92
C TYR A 343 1.31 6.57 -25.17
N LEU A 344 0.69 6.87 -26.32
CA LEU A 344 0.99 6.20 -27.58
C LEU A 344 2.44 6.45 -28.04
N GLN A 345 2.97 7.66 -27.84
CA GLN A 345 4.37 7.97 -28.11
C GLN A 345 5.33 7.21 -27.18
N TYR A 346 4.99 7.14 -25.89
CA TYR A 346 5.72 6.35 -24.92
C TYR A 346 5.78 4.86 -25.30
N LEU A 347 4.65 4.27 -25.71
CA LEU A 347 4.60 2.88 -26.18
C LEU A 347 5.49 2.68 -27.42
N LYS A 348 5.48 3.62 -28.37
CA LYS A 348 6.34 3.56 -29.56
C LYS A 348 7.82 3.60 -29.20
N LYS A 349 8.24 4.52 -28.32
CA LYS A 349 9.63 4.62 -27.86
C LYS A 349 10.12 3.38 -27.13
N ASN A 350 9.21 2.71 -26.38
CA ASN A 350 9.51 1.50 -25.63
C ASN A 350 9.28 0.20 -26.42
N GLY A 351 9.04 0.28 -27.75
CA GLY A 351 8.87 -0.90 -28.62
C GLY A 351 7.60 -1.73 -28.34
N LYS A 352 6.57 -1.12 -27.74
CA LYS A 352 5.32 -1.81 -27.35
C LYS A 352 4.14 -1.53 -28.27
N SER A 353 4.30 -0.64 -29.26
CA SER A 353 3.22 -0.24 -30.16
C SER A 353 2.74 -1.36 -31.06
N ASP A 354 3.64 -2.14 -31.64
CA ASP A 354 3.30 -3.12 -32.69
C ASP A 354 2.45 -4.25 -32.11
N GLU A 355 2.84 -4.81 -30.97
CA GLU A 355 2.07 -5.85 -30.29
C GLU A 355 0.65 -5.36 -29.92
N ARG A 356 0.55 -4.13 -29.39
CA ARG A 356 -0.73 -3.50 -29.08
C ARG A 356 -1.59 -3.32 -30.31
N ASN A 357 -1.03 -2.77 -31.40
CA ASN A 357 -1.76 -2.51 -32.64
C ASN A 357 -2.28 -3.79 -33.29
N ILE A 358 -1.49 -4.89 -33.26
CA ILE A 358 -1.92 -6.20 -33.73
C ILE A 358 -3.13 -6.69 -32.92
N LYS A 359 -3.10 -6.57 -31.58
CA LYS A 359 -4.22 -6.96 -30.73
C LYS A 359 -5.47 -6.14 -31.00
N ILE A 360 -5.34 -4.81 -31.20
CA ILE A 360 -6.46 -3.91 -31.55
C ILE A 360 -7.04 -4.30 -32.90
N ALA A 361 -6.20 -4.49 -33.92
CA ALA A 361 -6.65 -4.86 -35.27
C ALA A 361 -7.43 -6.20 -35.24
N ARG A 362 -6.99 -7.17 -34.42
CA ARG A 362 -7.70 -8.43 -34.22
C ARG A 362 -9.09 -8.21 -33.62
N LEU A 363 -9.19 -7.41 -32.54
CA LEU A 363 -10.47 -7.08 -31.92
C LEU A 363 -11.38 -6.33 -32.89
N ASN A 364 -10.85 -5.34 -33.63
CA ASN A 364 -11.60 -4.58 -34.61
C ASN A 364 -12.20 -5.48 -35.70
N SER A 365 -11.41 -6.44 -36.22
CA SER A 365 -11.88 -7.41 -37.21
C SER A 365 -12.92 -8.34 -36.64
N GLN A 366 -12.70 -8.87 -35.42
CA GLN A 366 -13.61 -9.81 -34.76
C GLN A 366 -14.98 -9.19 -34.46
N TYR A 367 -14.99 -7.94 -33.97
CA TYR A 367 -16.22 -7.28 -33.52
C TYR A 367 -16.77 -6.26 -34.53
N LYS A 368 -16.08 -6.08 -35.68
CA LYS A 368 -16.44 -5.14 -36.76
C LYS A 368 -16.70 -3.73 -36.22
N THR A 369 -15.76 -3.22 -35.41
CA THR A 369 -15.88 -1.92 -34.75
C THR A 369 -14.49 -1.38 -34.40
N ASP A 370 -14.35 -0.08 -34.19
CA ASP A 370 -13.15 0.55 -33.67
C ASP A 370 -13.17 0.49 -32.14
N VAL A 371 -12.54 -0.54 -31.55
CA VAL A 371 -12.56 -0.76 -30.09
C VAL A 371 -11.82 0.35 -29.35
N GLU A 372 -10.77 0.93 -29.96
CA GLU A 372 -10.00 2.02 -29.36
C GLU A 372 -10.86 3.26 -29.20
N LYS A 373 -11.46 3.73 -30.31
CA LYS A 373 -12.36 4.89 -30.30
C LYS A 373 -13.56 4.68 -29.40
N ASN A 374 -14.14 3.48 -29.38
CA ASN A 374 -15.32 3.19 -28.58
C ASN A 374 -15.06 3.30 -27.06
N ILE A 375 -13.82 3.14 -26.62
CA ILE A 375 -13.45 3.28 -25.21
C ILE A 375 -12.87 4.65 -24.93
N THR A 376 -11.93 5.14 -25.74
CA THR A 376 -11.18 6.36 -25.42
C THR A 376 -11.97 7.65 -25.60
N SER A 377 -13.03 7.65 -26.44
CA SER A 377 -13.78 8.86 -26.79
C SER A 377 -14.70 9.43 -25.69
N TRP A 378 -14.84 8.75 -24.57
CA TRP A 378 -15.68 9.17 -23.46
C TRP A 378 -14.93 9.21 -22.11
N ILE A 379 -13.65 8.83 -22.07
CA ILE A 379 -12.87 8.85 -20.83
C ILE A 379 -12.64 10.30 -20.42
N GLY A 380 -12.96 10.61 -19.19
CA GLY A 380 -12.77 11.91 -18.55
C GLY A 380 -11.48 11.99 -17.74
N LYS A 381 -11.55 12.64 -16.60
CA LYS A 381 -10.37 13.05 -15.81
C LYS A 381 -9.80 11.99 -14.88
N GLU A 382 -10.49 10.86 -14.66
CA GLU A 382 -10.08 9.87 -13.66
C GLU A 382 -10.19 8.45 -14.16
N MET A 383 -9.18 7.64 -13.90
CA MET A 383 -9.20 6.19 -14.05
C MET A 383 -8.57 5.52 -12.83
N ALA A 384 -9.10 4.37 -12.41
CA ALA A 384 -8.47 3.55 -11.38
C ALA A 384 -8.62 2.06 -11.64
N LEU A 385 -7.58 1.30 -11.26
CA LEU A 385 -7.67 -0.12 -10.99
C LEU A 385 -7.94 -0.31 -9.50
N VAL A 386 -9.07 -0.90 -9.15
CA VAL A 386 -9.50 -1.13 -7.77
C VAL A 386 -9.53 -2.63 -7.51
N ILE A 387 -8.99 -3.05 -6.38
CA ILE A 387 -9.06 -4.43 -5.89
C ILE A 387 -9.70 -4.39 -4.52
N THR A 388 -10.90 -4.98 -4.39
CA THR A 388 -11.57 -5.14 -3.10
C THR A 388 -10.95 -6.32 -2.34
N GLU A 389 -11.25 -6.43 -1.05
CA GLU A 389 -10.78 -7.53 -0.21
C GLU A 389 -11.09 -8.88 -0.89
N PRO A 390 -10.08 -9.75 -1.11
CA PRO A 390 -10.30 -11.01 -1.83
C PRO A 390 -11.32 -11.89 -1.13
N SER A 391 -12.31 -12.36 -1.89
CA SER A 391 -13.28 -13.37 -1.47
C SER A 391 -12.83 -14.77 -1.91
N ASP A 392 -13.59 -15.80 -1.53
CA ASP A 392 -13.34 -17.21 -1.92
C ASP A 392 -13.29 -17.41 -3.44
N SER A 393 -13.88 -16.50 -4.23
CA SER A 393 -13.84 -16.52 -5.70
C SER A 393 -12.50 -16.06 -6.31
N GLY A 394 -11.56 -15.67 -5.48
CA GLY A 394 -10.20 -15.29 -5.86
C GLY A 394 -10.03 -13.81 -6.23
N ILE A 395 -8.77 -13.38 -6.41
CA ILE A 395 -8.42 -11.97 -6.63
C ILE A 395 -9.00 -11.42 -7.94
N ALA A 396 -8.97 -12.20 -9.02
CA ALA A 396 -9.43 -11.76 -10.33
C ALA A 396 -10.90 -11.32 -10.32
N SER A 397 -11.75 -11.99 -9.54
CA SER A 397 -13.15 -11.63 -9.38
C SER A 397 -13.38 -10.30 -8.65
N ASN A 398 -12.40 -9.86 -7.87
CA ASN A 398 -12.47 -8.64 -7.05
C ASN A 398 -11.70 -7.46 -7.67
N MET A 399 -11.38 -7.54 -8.97
CA MET A 399 -10.70 -6.49 -9.73
C MET A 399 -11.70 -5.68 -10.55
N PHE A 400 -11.60 -4.36 -10.47
CA PHE A 400 -12.47 -3.41 -11.14
C PHE A 400 -11.65 -2.33 -11.83
N ALA A 401 -12.07 -1.94 -13.06
CA ALA A 401 -11.64 -0.69 -13.64
C ALA A 401 -12.75 0.34 -13.46
N VAL A 402 -12.45 1.42 -12.76
CA VAL A 402 -13.38 2.53 -12.50
C VAL A 402 -12.91 3.71 -13.34
N ILE A 403 -13.76 4.18 -14.26
CA ILE A 403 -13.38 5.19 -15.25
C ILE A 403 -14.44 6.30 -15.23
N LYS A 404 -14.01 7.52 -14.95
CA LYS A 404 -14.85 8.71 -15.04
C LYS A 404 -15.11 9.05 -16.50
N THR A 405 -16.32 9.52 -16.81
CA THR A 405 -16.68 10.00 -18.14
C THR A 405 -17.15 11.45 -18.09
N ASP A 406 -16.76 12.24 -19.07
CA ASP A 406 -17.28 13.59 -19.25
C ASP A 406 -18.57 13.60 -20.09
N ASN A 407 -18.95 12.44 -20.67
CA ASN A 407 -20.16 12.28 -21.49
C ASN A 407 -20.74 10.89 -21.33
N ILE A 408 -21.61 10.73 -20.34
CA ILE A 408 -22.21 9.45 -19.98
C ILE A 408 -23.12 8.90 -21.10
N ASP A 409 -23.82 9.75 -21.83
CA ASP A 409 -24.71 9.33 -22.94
C ASP A 409 -23.89 8.71 -24.09
N ASN A 410 -22.75 9.31 -24.42
CA ASN A 410 -21.82 8.76 -25.41
C ASN A 410 -21.25 7.42 -24.94
N ALA A 411 -20.79 7.34 -23.70
CA ALA A 411 -20.27 6.10 -23.11
C ALA A 411 -21.31 4.98 -23.19
N MET A 412 -22.53 5.26 -22.72
CA MET A 412 -23.62 4.28 -22.75
C MET A 412 -24.02 3.87 -24.16
N THR A 413 -24.09 4.79 -25.10
CA THR A 413 -24.42 4.49 -26.50
C THR A 413 -23.39 3.51 -27.11
N LEU A 414 -22.09 3.78 -26.91
CA LEU A 414 -21.02 2.96 -27.47
C LEU A 414 -20.91 1.59 -26.79
N LEU A 415 -21.09 1.53 -25.49
CA LEU A 415 -21.05 0.28 -24.72
C LEU A 415 -22.30 -0.57 -24.96
N ALA A 416 -23.50 0.03 -24.96
CA ALA A 416 -24.76 -0.67 -25.17
C ALA A 416 -24.84 -1.37 -26.53
N ALA A 417 -24.23 -0.80 -27.58
CA ALA A 417 -24.15 -1.41 -28.90
C ALA A 417 -23.50 -2.80 -28.90
N ARG A 418 -22.75 -3.14 -27.85
CA ARG A 418 -22.01 -4.42 -27.68
C ARG A 418 -22.32 -5.10 -26.34
N SER A 419 -23.51 -4.87 -25.77
CA SER A 419 -23.88 -5.36 -24.45
C SER A 419 -25.22 -6.09 -24.44
N VAL A 420 -25.43 -6.90 -23.41
CA VAL A 420 -26.71 -7.53 -23.08
C VAL A 420 -27.02 -7.21 -21.62
N VAL A 421 -28.26 -6.78 -21.36
CA VAL A 421 -28.71 -6.52 -19.99
C VAL A 421 -28.87 -7.85 -19.24
N GLN A 422 -28.20 -8.00 -18.09
CA GLN A 422 -28.46 -9.11 -17.17
C GLN A 422 -29.77 -8.84 -16.42
N ILE A 423 -30.83 -9.50 -16.82
CA ILE A 423 -32.09 -9.47 -16.07
C ILE A 423 -31.95 -10.42 -14.89
N LYS A 424 -32.00 -9.90 -13.64
CA LYS A 424 -32.16 -10.78 -12.46
C LYS A 424 -33.40 -11.63 -12.65
N LYS A 425 -33.26 -12.96 -12.74
CA LYS A 425 -34.40 -13.86 -12.45
C LYS A 425 -34.72 -13.63 -10.98
N ALA A 426 -35.92 -13.09 -10.73
CA ALA A 426 -36.43 -12.98 -9.37
C ALA A 426 -36.31 -14.35 -8.69
N ASP A 427 -35.65 -14.38 -7.53
CA ASP A 427 -35.60 -15.57 -6.69
C ASP A 427 -37.02 -16.05 -6.45
N LYS A 428 -37.36 -17.21 -7.02
CA LYS A 428 -38.60 -17.89 -6.66
C LYS A 428 -38.48 -18.26 -5.19
N PRO A 429 -39.47 -17.91 -4.33
CA PRO A 429 -39.44 -18.34 -2.95
C PRO A 429 -39.37 -19.88 -2.93
N GLU A 430 -38.39 -20.39 -2.16
CA GLU A 430 -38.26 -21.83 -1.88
C GLU A 430 -39.60 -22.35 -1.36
N LYS A 431 -40.31 -23.13 -2.19
CA LYS A 431 -41.46 -23.89 -1.75
C LYS A 431 -40.95 -25.06 -0.91
N GLU A 432 -41.27 -25.03 0.37
CA GLU A 432 -41.16 -26.19 1.27
C GLU A 432 -41.72 -27.44 0.57
N THR A 433 -40.87 -28.40 0.33
CA THR A 433 -41.20 -29.73 -0.15
C THR A 433 -41.88 -30.51 0.98
N LYS A 434 -43.21 -30.51 1.00
CA LYS A 434 -43.98 -31.56 1.68
C LYS A 434 -44.07 -32.78 0.78
N ASN A 435 -43.46 -33.85 1.20
CA ASN A 435 -43.58 -35.20 0.64
C ASN A 435 -45.06 -35.60 0.53
N LYS A 436 -45.53 -35.97 -0.68
CA LYS A 436 -46.56 -36.99 -0.89
C LYS A 436 -46.22 -37.82 -2.13
N LYS A 437 -46.03 -39.11 -1.88
CA LYS A 437 -46.08 -40.18 -2.87
C LYS A 437 -47.43 -40.19 -3.57
N VAL A 438 -47.46 -40.54 -4.84
CA VAL A 438 -48.30 -41.61 -5.41
C VAL A 438 -48.45 -41.49 -6.94
N GLU A 439 -48.06 -42.53 -7.61
CA GLU A 439 -48.56 -43.25 -8.79
C GLU A 439 -48.46 -42.72 -10.22
N LYS A 440 -47.93 -43.67 -11.01
CA LYS A 440 -47.87 -43.75 -12.47
C LYS A 440 -49.23 -43.80 -13.13
N LYS A 441 -49.37 -43.15 -14.31
CA LYS A 441 -50.09 -43.75 -15.44
C LYS A 441 -49.55 -43.26 -16.79
N LYS A 442 -49.34 -44.21 -17.68
CA LYS A 442 -48.97 -44.15 -19.10
C LYS A 442 -50.07 -43.61 -19.99
N ALA A 443 -49.74 -42.99 -21.09
CA ALA A 443 -50.18 -43.19 -22.47
C ALA A 443 -49.98 -41.88 -23.27
N LYS A 444 -49.41 -41.89 -24.38
CA LYS A 444 -49.40 -42.42 -25.73
C LYS A 444 -49.16 -41.27 -26.73
N GLU A 445 -48.31 -41.55 -27.65
CA GLU A 445 -47.93 -40.84 -28.86
C GLU A 445 -49.09 -40.25 -29.68
N THR A 446 -48.84 -39.15 -30.41
CA THR A 446 -49.15 -39.08 -31.84
C THR A 446 -48.50 -37.85 -32.52
N CYS A 447 -47.81 -38.15 -33.60
CA CYS A 447 -47.38 -37.54 -34.85
C CYS A 447 -47.60 -36.05 -35.18
N LEU A 448 -46.53 -35.55 -35.80
CA LEU A 448 -46.39 -34.36 -36.68
C LEU A 448 -47.41 -34.24 -37.81
N PRO A 449 -47.59 -33.04 -38.44
CA PRO A 449 -46.81 -32.73 -39.63
C PRO A 449 -46.37 -31.26 -39.88
N ALA A 450 -45.22 -31.18 -40.50
CA ALA A 450 -44.71 -30.36 -41.62
C ALA A 450 -45.01 -28.85 -41.79
N ARG A 451 -43.92 -28.11 -41.83
CA ARG A 451 -43.52 -27.04 -42.77
C ARG A 451 -44.51 -25.96 -43.23
N GLN A 452 -44.15 -24.70 -42.86
CA GLN A 452 -44.18 -23.59 -43.82
C GLN A 452 -43.09 -22.54 -43.49
N GLU A 453 -42.19 -22.33 -44.45
CA GLU A 453 -41.22 -21.24 -44.46
C GLU A 453 -41.95 -19.90 -44.66
N VAL A 454 -41.73 -18.96 -43.72
CA VAL A 454 -42.07 -17.54 -43.94
C VAL A 454 -40.76 -16.74 -43.85
N LYS A 455 -40.27 -16.30 -45.00
CA LYS A 455 -39.26 -15.27 -45.14
C LYS A 455 -39.73 -13.98 -44.46
N LYS A 456 -39.19 -13.64 -43.31
CA LYS A 456 -39.35 -12.29 -42.74
C LYS A 456 -38.10 -11.46 -43.08
N LYS A 457 -38.32 -10.38 -43.85
CA LYS A 457 -37.43 -9.28 -44.09
C LYS A 457 -36.99 -8.71 -42.73
N GLU A 458 -35.69 -8.76 -42.42
CA GLU A 458 -35.08 -8.00 -41.32
C GLU A 458 -35.18 -6.51 -41.61
N LYS A 459 -36.13 -5.85 -40.98
CA LYS A 459 -36.07 -4.41 -40.76
C LYS A 459 -35.00 -4.17 -39.70
N GLN A 460 -33.92 -3.49 -40.06
CA GLN A 460 -32.99 -2.92 -39.09
C GLN A 460 -33.79 -1.98 -38.17
N GLN A 461 -34.15 -2.49 -37.00
CA GLN A 461 -34.58 -1.64 -35.91
C GLN A 461 -33.38 -0.85 -35.40
N LYS A 462 -33.42 0.49 -35.60
CA LYS A 462 -32.54 1.40 -34.85
C LYS A 462 -32.71 1.06 -33.38
N ALA A 463 -31.64 0.59 -32.75
CA ALA A 463 -31.62 0.35 -31.31
C ALA A 463 -31.89 1.69 -30.61
N ILE A 464 -33.01 1.77 -29.92
CA ILE A 464 -33.31 2.85 -28.97
C ILE A 464 -32.34 2.66 -27.82
N PRO A 465 -31.55 3.70 -27.43
CA PRO A 465 -30.70 3.58 -26.26
C PRO A 465 -31.49 3.12 -25.05
N PRO A 466 -31.05 2.13 -24.29
CA PRO A 466 -31.76 1.73 -23.07
C PRO A 466 -31.78 2.92 -22.10
N GLU A 467 -32.96 3.17 -21.51
CA GLU A 467 -33.09 4.14 -20.41
C GLU A 467 -32.05 3.85 -19.36
N ILE A 468 -31.24 4.86 -19.04
CA ILE A 468 -30.25 4.82 -17.96
C ILE A 468 -31.01 4.65 -16.65
N LYS A 469 -31.12 3.42 -16.15
CA LYS A 469 -31.62 3.14 -14.80
C LYS A 469 -30.43 2.80 -13.92
N ASP A 470 -30.24 3.59 -12.84
CA ASP A 470 -29.22 3.38 -11.83
C ASP A 470 -29.13 1.90 -11.42
N ASN A 471 -27.90 1.38 -11.35
CA ASN A 471 -27.57 0.04 -10.85
C ASN A 471 -27.90 -1.18 -11.74
N LYS A 472 -28.12 -1.02 -13.04
CA LYS A 472 -28.17 -2.17 -13.95
C LYS A 472 -26.78 -2.68 -14.29
N ILE A 473 -26.62 -4.02 -14.25
CA ILE A 473 -25.40 -4.70 -14.69
C ILE A 473 -25.58 -5.15 -16.13
N TYR A 474 -24.60 -4.84 -16.96
CA TYR A 474 -24.53 -5.20 -18.36
C TYR A 474 -23.39 -6.18 -18.59
N GLU A 475 -23.62 -7.17 -19.44
CA GLU A 475 -22.56 -8.04 -19.95
C GLU A 475 -21.96 -7.41 -21.21
N TYR A 476 -20.66 -7.11 -21.20
CA TYR A 476 -19.95 -6.53 -22.32
C TYR A 476 -19.29 -7.62 -23.18
N LYS A 477 -19.52 -7.58 -24.49
CA LYS A 477 -19.11 -8.64 -25.41
C LYS A 477 -17.63 -8.58 -25.81
N ILE A 478 -16.97 -7.43 -25.65
CA ILE A 478 -15.57 -7.25 -26.03
C ILE A 478 -14.69 -7.37 -24.78
N HIS A 479 -14.34 -8.61 -24.44
CA HIS A 479 -13.54 -8.89 -23.25
C HIS A 479 -12.07 -8.50 -23.45
N GLY A 480 -11.39 -8.11 -22.40
CA GLY A 480 -9.97 -7.79 -22.38
C GLY A 480 -9.58 -6.52 -23.16
N VAL A 481 -10.55 -5.65 -23.49
CA VAL A 481 -10.24 -4.42 -24.25
C VAL A 481 -9.37 -3.45 -23.45
N LEU A 482 -9.61 -3.30 -22.15
CA LEU A 482 -8.85 -2.37 -21.30
C LEU A 482 -7.37 -2.73 -21.18
N PRO A 483 -6.96 -3.98 -20.89
CA PRO A 483 -5.56 -4.35 -20.91
C PRO A 483 -4.92 -4.29 -22.31
N VAL A 484 -5.69 -4.43 -23.40
CA VAL A 484 -5.17 -4.22 -24.77
C VAL A 484 -4.87 -2.74 -25.01
N LEU A 485 -5.74 -1.83 -24.58
CA LEU A 485 -5.57 -0.39 -24.76
C LEU A 485 -4.51 0.20 -23.83
N PHE A 486 -4.55 -0.14 -22.55
CA PHE A 486 -3.78 0.51 -21.49
C PHE A 486 -2.68 -0.39 -20.88
N GLY A 487 -2.51 -1.61 -21.40
CA GLY A 487 -1.46 -2.52 -20.96
C GLY A 487 -1.56 -2.88 -19.48
N LYS A 488 -0.43 -2.71 -18.77
CA LYS A 488 -0.31 -3.08 -17.36
C LYS A 488 -1.18 -2.26 -16.41
N LEU A 489 -1.71 -1.11 -16.83
CA LEU A 489 -2.57 -0.27 -15.98
C LEU A 489 -3.86 -1.00 -15.60
N PHE A 490 -4.41 -1.84 -16.50
CA PHE A 490 -5.60 -2.64 -16.27
C PHE A 490 -5.36 -4.15 -16.46
N GLU A 491 -4.12 -4.61 -16.29
CA GLU A 491 -3.81 -6.04 -16.38
C GLU A 491 -4.66 -6.85 -15.39
N GLY A 492 -5.35 -7.88 -15.91
CA GLY A 492 -6.22 -8.75 -15.13
C GLY A 492 -7.70 -8.30 -15.08
N VAL A 493 -8.04 -7.16 -15.67
CA VAL A 493 -9.45 -6.75 -15.84
C VAL A 493 -9.94 -7.19 -17.22
N GLU A 494 -10.67 -8.31 -17.28
CA GLU A 494 -11.31 -8.79 -18.52
C GLU A 494 -12.48 -7.90 -18.94
N GLY A 495 -13.14 -7.23 -17.98
CA GLY A 495 -14.22 -6.31 -18.26
C GLY A 495 -15.46 -6.98 -18.85
N THR A 496 -15.75 -8.21 -18.40
CA THR A 496 -16.90 -9.00 -18.85
C THR A 496 -18.24 -8.35 -18.50
N TYR A 497 -18.26 -7.63 -17.38
CA TYR A 497 -19.45 -6.93 -16.89
C TYR A 497 -19.12 -5.47 -16.64
N TYR A 498 -20.12 -4.61 -16.79
CA TYR A 498 -20.02 -3.21 -16.35
C TYR A 498 -21.34 -2.70 -15.77
N ALA A 499 -21.22 -1.66 -14.99
CA ALA A 499 -22.31 -0.84 -14.50
C ALA A 499 -21.95 0.64 -14.62
N VAL A 500 -22.96 1.48 -14.58
CA VAL A 500 -22.79 2.94 -14.55
C VAL A 500 -23.35 3.46 -13.23
N VAL A 501 -22.55 4.31 -12.59
CA VAL A 501 -22.88 4.97 -11.32
C VAL A 501 -22.42 6.42 -11.44
N ASP A 502 -23.36 7.36 -11.30
CA ASP A 502 -23.13 8.78 -11.55
C ASP A 502 -22.46 8.98 -12.93
N ASP A 503 -21.31 9.61 -12.97
CA ASP A 503 -20.47 9.83 -14.16
C ASP A 503 -19.33 8.80 -14.30
N TYR A 504 -19.47 7.60 -13.68
CA TYR A 504 -18.46 6.54 -13.74
C TYR A 504 -18.96 5.27 -14.41
N VAL A 505 -18.12 4.70 -15.26
CA VAL A 505 -18.28 3.34 -15.81
C VAL A 505 -17.36 2.40 -15.03
N ILE A 506 -17.94 1.35 -14.43
CA ILE A 506 -17.23 0.37 -13.60
C ILE A 506 -17.21 -0.96 -14.33
N PHE A 507 -16.06 -1.39 -14.81
CA PHE A 507 -15.86 -2.72 -15.40
C PHE A 507 -15.41 -3.73 -14.35
N ALA A 508 -15.90 -4.96 -14.47
CA ALA A 508 -15.59 -6.06 -13.56
C ALA A 508 -15.50 -7.41 -14.32
N ASN A 509 -14.85 -8.38 -13.70
CA ASN A 509 -14.73 -9.74 -14.21
C ASN A 509 -15.90 -10.63 -13.74
N SER A 510 -16.66 -10.21 -12.74
CA SER A 510 -17.74 -10.97 -12.13
C SER A 510 -18.95 -10.08 -11.86
N SER A 511 -20.14 -10.52 -12.29
CA SER A 511 -21.39 -9.82 -12.00
C SER A 511 -21.68 -9.76 -10.50
N LYS A 512 -21.41 -10.86 -9.77
CA LYS A 512 -21.60 -10.94 -8.31
C LYS A 512 -20.71 -9.95 -7.56
N ALA A 513 -19.43 -9.80 -7.99
CA ALA A 513 -18.53 -8.83 -7.39
C ALA A 513 -18.98 -7.40 -7.69
N LEU A 514 -19.48 -7.13 -8.91
CA LEU A 514 -20.03 -5.84 -9.28
C LEU A 514 -21.33 -5.52 -8.50
N GLU A 515 -22.19 -6.52 -8.25
CA GLU A 515 -23.35 -6.36 -7.35
C GLU A 515 -22.92 -5.97 -5.94
N SER A 516 -21.85 -6.57 -5.42
CA SER A 516 -21.31 -6.21 -4.10
C SER A 516 -20.75 -4.79 -4.08
N PHE A 517 -20.05 -4.38 -5.14
CA PHE A 517 -19.55 -3.02 -5.31
C PHE A 517 -20.69 -2.00 -5.29
N LEU A 518 -21.75 -2.24 -6.10
CA LEU A 518 -22.93 -1.38 -6.18
C LEU A 518 -23.70 -1.34 -4.85
N LYS A 519 -23.78 -2.46 -4.14
CA LYS A 519 -24.39 -2.53 -2.81
C LYS A 519 -23.64 -1.66 -1.80
N ASP A 520 -22.31 -1.71 -1.81
CA ASP A 520 -21.50 -0.86 -0.91
C ASP A 520 -21.69 0.62 -1.25
N TYR A 521 -21.71 0.97 -2.53
CA TYR A 521 -22.00 2.33 -2.99
C TYR A 521 -23.38 2.82 -2.54
N ASN A 522 -24.44 2.04 -2.80
CA ASN A 522 -25.83 2.39 -2.42
C ASN A 522 -26.03 2.53 -0.91
N ASN A 523 -25.19 1.87 -0.11
CA ASN A 523 -25.17 1.97 1.35
C ASN A 523 -24.20 3.04 1.85
N GLU A 524 -23.68 3.90 0.96
CA GLU A 524 -22.70 4.94 1.28
C GLU A 524 -21.41 4.41 1.94
N LYS A 525 -21.14 3.11 1.78
CA LYS A 525 -19.92 2.44 2.27
C LYS A 525 -18.76 2.67 1.30
N THR A 526 -18.35 3.92 1.15
CA THR A 526 -17.25 4.33 0.26
C THR A 526 -16.01 4.72 1.06
N LEU A 527 -14.87 4.86 0.38
CA LEU A 527 -13.64 5.33 1.03
C LEU A 527 -13.79 6.75 1.56
N ARG A 528 -14.56 7.62 0.89
CA ARG A 528 -14.82 9.00 1.35
C ARG A 528 -15.52 9.02 2.71
N ASN A 529 -16.36 8.03 2.99
CA ASN A 529 -17.14 7.92 4.24
C ASN A 529 -16.48 7.00 5.27
N ASN A 530 -15.35 6.36 4.94
CA ASN A 530 -14.65 5.44 5.83
C ASN A 530 -13.77 6.20 6.83
N ASN A 531 -14.05 6.10 8.12
CA ASN A 531 -13.34 6.82 9.18
C ASN A 531 -11.83 6.52 9.23
N ASN A 532 -11.43 5.27 8.95
CA ASN A 532 -10.02 4.88 8.93
C ASN A 532 -9.30 5.52 7.73
N TYR A 533 -9.95 5.52 6.55
CA TYR A 533 -9.40 6.19 5.38
C TYR A 533 -9.34 7.71 5.58
N ILE A 534 -10.37 8.34 6.17
CA ILE A 534 -10.38 9.78 6.51
C ILE A 534 -9.23 10.13 7.45
N ALA A 535 -9.00 9.30 8.48
CA ALA A 535 -7.88 9.50 9.41
C ALA A 535 -6.51 9.28 8.73
N PHE A 536 -6.43 8.36 7.77
CA PHE A 536 -5.24 8.11 6.96
C PHE A 536 -4.97 9.27 5.99
N SER A 537 -6.00 9.74 5.28
CA SER A 537 -5.89 10.75 4.22
C SER A 537 -5.38 12.11 4.70
N LYS A 538 -5.44 12.40 6.00
CA LYS A 538 -4.83 13.61 6.60
C LYS A 538 -3.30 13.69 6.42
N ASN A 539 -2.65 12.60 6.03
CA ASN A 539 -1.21 12.52 5.79
C ASN A 539 -0.83 12.64 4.30
N ILE A 540 -1.80 12.75 3.42
CA ILE A 540 -1.61 12.85 1.96
C ILE A 540 -2.36 14.06 1.39
N SER A 541 -2.04 14.46 0.15
CA SER A 541 -2.76 15.54 -0.55
C SER A 541 -4.13 15.04 -1.02
N SER A 542 -5.13 15.92 -1.07
CA SER A 542 -6.42 15.64 -1.69
C SER A 542 -6.34 15.53 -3.22
N GLU A 543 -5.33 16.16 -3.83
CA GLU A 543 -5.10 16.16 -5.28
C GLU A 543 -3.96 15.23 -5.68
N SER A 544 -4.10 14.58 -6.83
CA SER A 544 -3.10 13.66 -7.34
C SER A 544 -3.16 13.47 -8.85
N ASN A 545 -2.02 13.16 -9.48
CA ASN A 545 -1.98 12.59 -10.83
C ASN A 545 -1.85 11.08 -10.77
N ILE A 546 -1.08 10.55 -9.80
CA ILE A 546 -0.96 9.10 -9.56
C ILE A 546 -1.09 8.86 -8.05
N TYR A 547 -1.93 7.91 -7.68
CA TYR A 547 -2.09 7.54 -6.29
C TYR A 547 -2.27 6.03 -6.14
N LEU A 548 -1.34 5.40 -5.44
CA LEU A 548 -1.43 4.01 -4.99
C LEU A 548 -1.83 4.01 -3.53
N TYR A 549 -2.89 3.30 -3.19
CA TYR A 549 -3.33 3.02 -1.83
C TYR A 549 -3.38 1.51 -1.58
N CYS A 550 -2.97 1.10 -0.41
CA CYS A 550 -3.02 -0.29 0.04
C CYS A 550 -3.43 -0.31 1.52
N ASN A 551 -4.63 -0.78 1.82
CA ASN A 551 -5.04 -1.14 3.17
C ASN A 551 -4.33 -2.45 3.54
N ILE A 552 -3.40 -2.41 4.49
CA ILE A 552 -2.51 -3.54 4.76
C ILE A 552 -3.31 -4.74 5.27
N LYS A 553 -4.28 -4.51 6.15
CA LYS A 553 -5.14 -5.56 6.73
C LYS A 553 -5.96 -6.29 5.66
N LYS A 554 -6.61 -5.54 4.76
CA LYS A 554 -7.44 -6.09 3.68
C LYS A 554 -6.60 -6.69 2.54
N SER A 555 -5.34 -6.31 2.42
CA SER A 555 -4.41 -6.76 1.37
C SER A 555 -3.63 -8.02 1.72
N ILE A 556 -3.81 -8.61 2.90
CA ILE A 556 -3.06 -9.82 3.31
C ILE A 556 -3.22 -10.94 2.28
N GLY A 557 -4.45 -11.15 1.75
CA GLY A 557 -4.71 -12.13 0.69
C GLY A 557 -4.03 -11.81 -0.65
N LEU A 558 -3.76 -10.53 -0.93
CA LEU A 558 -3.04 -10.11 -2.14
C LEU A 558 -1.57 -10.49 -2.06
N PHE A 559 -0.94 -10.37 -0.88
CA PHE A 559 0.47 -10.73 -0.70
C PHE A 559 0.73 -12.19 -1.03
N ALA A 560 -0.22 -13.10 -0.75
CA ALA A 560 -0.09 -14.51 -1.10
C ALA A 560 0.11 -14.75 -2.61
N LYS A 561 -0.42 -13.88 -3.47
CA LYS A 561 -0.27 -13.97 -4.93
C LYS A 561 0.98 -13.27 -5.45
N TYR A 562 1.30 -12.10 -4.89
CA TYR A 562 2.30 -11.21 -5.46
C TYR A 562 3.69 -11.37 -4.85
N ALA A 563 3.79 -11.77 -3.58
CA ALA A 563 5.05 -11.94 -2.89
C ALA A 563 5.64 -13.36 -3.09
N ASN A 564 6.94 -13.51 -2.83
CA ASN A 564 7.58 -14.82 -2.83
C ASN A 564 7.15 -15.66 -1.60
N LEU A 565 7.43 -16.97 -1.63
CA LEU A 565 7.01 -17.89 -0.57
C LEU A 565 7.58 -17.52 0.81
N GLU A 566 8.78 -16.98 0.88
CA GLU A 566 9.43 -16.58 2.13
C GLU A 566 8.66 -15.42 2.79
N VAL A 567 8.34 -14.39 2.01
CA VAL A 567 7.55 -13.24 2.46
C VAL A 567 6.14 -13.68 2.87
N VAL A 568 5.49 -14.53 2.08
CA VAL A 568 4.15 -15.07 2.39
C VAL A 568 4.15 -15.85 3.70
N THR A 569 5.14 -16.73 3.90
CA THR A 569 5.29 -17.52 5.12
C THR A 569 5.55 -16.61 6.33
N TYR A 570 6.40 -15.60 6.14
CA TYR A 570 6.69 -14.62 7.19
C TYR A 570 5.43 -13.84 7.61
N ILE A 571 4.65 -13.35 6.64
CA ILE A 571 3.37 -12.66 6.91
C ILE A 571 2.41 -13.60 7.62
N GLY A 572 2.28 -14.84 7.16
CA GLY A 572 1.41 -15.86 7.77
C GLY A 572 1.73 -16.12 9.24
N ASN A 573 3.00 -16.22 9.57
CA ASN A 573 3.47 -16.44 10.95
C ASN A 573 3.34 -15.20 11.85
N ASN A 574 3.16 -14.00 11.28
CA ASN A 574 3.13 -12.72 11.99
C ASN A 574 1.87 -11.90 11.69
N LEU A 575 0.75 -12.54 11.35
CA LEU A 575 -0.50 -11.86 10.95
C LEU A 575 -0.98 -10.81 11.95
N SER A 576 -0.87 -11.09 13.26
CA SER A 576 -1.27 -10.15 14.31
C SER A 576 -0.47 -8.86 14.28
N LEU A 577 0.83 -8.93 13.93
CA LEU A 577 1.69 -7.75 13.82
C LEU A 577 1.36 -6.94 12.56
N PHE A 578 1.09 -7.60 11.43
CA PHE A 578 0.69 -6.91 10.19
C PHE A 578 -0.64 -6.17 10.33
N LYS A 579 -1.58 -6.70 11.11
CA LYS A 579 -2.87 -6.04 11.42
C LYS A 579 -2.73 -4.74 12.22
N ASN A 580 -1.58 -4.47 12.82
CA ASN A 580 -1.29 -3.21 13.50
C ASN A 580 -0.96 -2.06 12.54
N PHE A 581 -0.78 -2.34 11.25
CA PHE A 581 -0.62 -1.30 10.24
C PHE A 581 -1.97 -1.03 9.56
N GLU A 582 -2.28 0.24 9.39
CA GLU A 582 -3.52 0.67 8.74
C GLU A 582 -3.38 0.60 7.21
N ALA A 583 -2.50 1.42 6.68
CA ALA A 583 -2.34 1.54 5.24
C ALA A 583 -0.96 2.04 4.83
N PHE A 584 -0.63 1.75 3.58
CA PHE A 584 0.47 2.33 2.82
C PHE A 584 -0.09 3.14 1.65
N ALA A 585 0.53 4.27 1.34
CA ALA A 585 0.23 5.02 0.12
C ALA A 585 1.49 5.55 -0.55
N TYR A 586 1.44 5.67 -1.87
CA TYR A 586 2.39 6.40 -2.70
C TYR A 586 1.64 7.34 -3.63
N GLN A 587 1.88 8.63 -3.49
CA GLN A 587 1.19 9.69 -4.21
C GLN A 587 2.18 10.53 -5.00
N LEU A 588 1.79 10.90 -6.21
CA LEU A 588 2.52 11.77 -7.11
C LEU A 588 1.63 12.90 -7.59
N LYS A 589 2.19 14.10 -7.57
CA LYS A 589 1.55 15.33 -8.05
C LYS A 589 2.54 16.10 -8.92
N THR A 590 2.12 16.53 -10.08
CA THR A 590 2.93 17.38 -10.97
C THR A 590 3.27 18.70 -10.30
N SER A 591 4.52 19.12 -10.39
CA SER A 591 5.04 20.37 -9.86
C SER A 591 6.09 20.96 -10.81
N GLY A 592 5.66 21.67 -11.84
CA GLY A 592 6.51 22.20 -12.91
C GLY A 592 7.23 21.08 -13.67
N LYS A 593 8.56 21.05 -13.60
CA LYS A 593 9.39 20.01 -14.27
C LYS A 593 9.71 18.81 -13.37
N LEU A 594 9.20 18.79 -12.15
CA LEU A 594 9.38 17.74 -11.17
C LEU A 594 8.01 17.19 -10.75
N PHE A 595 8.04 16.08 -10.03
CA PHE A 595 6.85 15.45 -9.47
C PHE A 595 7.00 15.39 -7.96
N TYR A 596 6.11 16.06 -7.24
CA TYR A 596 6.07 15.96 -5.79
C TYR A 596 5.56 14.57 -5.38
N ASN A 597 6.32 13.92 -4.52
CA ASN A 597 5.98 12.61 -3.97
C ASN A 597 5.57 12.73 -2.52
N ASN A 598 4.62 11.90 -2.14
CA ASN A 598 4.29 11.65 -0.75
C ASN A 598 4.10 10.13 -0.56
N ILE A 599 4.98 9.51 0.22
CA ILE A 599 4.84 8.12 0.66
C ILE A 599 4.43 8.14 2.13
N CYS A 600 3.43 7.37 2.50
CA CYS A 600 2.93 7.27 3.86
C CYS A 600 2.76 5.80 4.27
N LEU A 601 3.39 5.42 5.38
CA LEU A 601 3.08 4.19 6.10
C LEU A 601 2.48 4.56 7.45
N LYS A 602 1.23 4.16 7.71
CA LYS A 602 0.52 4.47 8.95
C LYS A 602 0.26 3.22 9.77
N SER A 603 0.53 3.33 11.08
CA SER A 603 0.11 2.33 12.05
C SER A 603 -1.31 2.61 12.57
N ASN A 604 -2.03 1.57 12.88
CA ASN A 604 -3.32 1.69 13.54
C ASN A 604 -3.10 1.91 15.05
N THR A 605 -3.41 3.10 15.56
CA THR A 605 -3.28 3.45 16.97
C THR A 605 -4.55 3.18 17.79
N ALA A 606 -5.66 2.98 17.11
CA ALA A 606 -6.93 2.56 17.71
C ALA A 606 -7.57 1.56 16.74
N VAL A 607 -7.73 0.32 17.17
CA VAL A 607 -8.52 -0.68 16.43
C VAL A 607 -9.99 -0.23 16.54
N VAL A 608 -10.43 0.63 15.66
CA VAL A 608 -11.84 0.75 15.35
C VAL A 608 -12.14 -0.47 14.48
N GLU A 609 -12.63 -1.55 15.09
CA GLU A 609 -13.15 -2.68 14.31
C GLU A 609 -14.22 -2.11 13.38
N GLU A 610 -14.00 -2.25 12.07
CA GLU A 610 -15.06 -1.99 11.11
C GLU A 610 -16.17 -2.99 11.44
N SER A 611 -17.25 -2.47 12.00
CA SER A 611 -18.43 -3.26 12.32
C SER A 611 -18.97 -3.82 10.99
N ASN A 612 -19.12 -5.14 10.87
CA ASN A 612 -19.89 -5.78 9.80
C ASN A 612 -21.40 -5.53 9.97
N ALA A 613 -21.77 -4.55 10.79
CA ALA A 613 -23.14 -4.14 11.00
C ALA A 613 -23.74 -3.61 9.68
N LEU A 614 -24.98 -4.01 9.41
CA LEU A 614 -25.75 -3.51 8.26
C LEU A 614 -25.95 -2.00 8.33
N TRP A 615 -25.98 -1.45 9.56
CA TRP A 615 -26.05 -0.03 9.87
C TRP A 615 -25.47 0.25 11.26
N ALA A 616 -25.13 1.49 11.54
CA ALA A 616 -24.73 1.98 12.83
C ALA A 616 -25.49 3.27 13.15
N PHE A 617 -25.99 3.39 14.39
CA PHE A 617 -26.65 4.59 14.89
C PHE A 617 -25.86 5.14 16.08
N ASN A 618 -25.47 6.41 16.01
CA ASN A 618 -24.75 7.08 17.07
C ASN A 618 -25.73 7.76 18.02
N LEU A 619 -25.72 7.35 19.30
CA LEU A 619 -26.41 8.07 20.37
C LEU A 619 -25.64 9.34 20.71
N ASP A 620 -26.32 10.34 21.28
CA ASP A 620 -25.68 11.61 21.69
C ASP A 620 -24.65 11.44 22.81
N SER A 621 -24.80 10.36 23.61
CA SER A 621 -23.88 9.99 24.69
C SER A 621 -23.72 8.47 24.73
N THR A 622 -22.79 7.99 25.57
CA THR A 622 -22.54 6.55 25.71
C THR A 622 -23.78 5.77 26.11
N VAL A 623 -23.95 4.55 25.58
CA VAL A 623 -25.06 3.66 25.94
C VAL A 623 -25.06 3.41 27.44
N PHE A 624 -26.20 3.68 28.08
CA PHE A 624 -26.36 3.47 29.53
C PHE A 624 -26.93 2.10 29.88
N PHE A 625 -27.86 1.60 29.04
CA PHE A 625 -28.60 0.38 29.30
C PHE A 625 -28.57 -0.54 28.09
N LYS A 626 -28.61 -1.85 28.27
CA LYS A 626 -28.64 -2.81 27.16
C LYS A 626 -29.83 -2.51 26.23
N PRO A 627 -29.63 -2.24 24.93
CA PRO A 627 -30.72 -2.01 24.00
C PRO A 627 -31.69 -3.19 23.96
N GLN A 628 -32.99 -2.90 23.81
CA GLN A 628 -34.05 -3.89 23.79
C GLN A 628 -34.78 -3.91 22.46
N LEU A 629 -35.03 -5.12 21.95
CA LEU A 629 -35.90 -5.31 20.80
C LEU A 629 -37.35 -5.30 21.28
N VAL A 630 -38.18 -4.50 20.64
CA VAL A 630 -39.64 -4.41 20.84
C VAL A 630 -40.35 -4.69 19.55
N MET A 631 -41.57 -5.30 19.63
CA MET A 631 -42.38 -5.54 18.48
C MET A 631 -43.42 -4.41 18.31
N ASP A 632 -43.48 -3.83 17.13
CA ASP A 632 -44.54 -2.89 16.79
C ASP A 632 -45.81 -3.67 16.39
N ASN A 633 -46.92 -3.37 17.05
CA ASN A 633 -48.17 -4.08 16.81
C ASN A 633 -48.86 -3.72 15.49
N ASP A 634 -48.64 -2.51 14.98
CA ASP A 634 -49.24 -2.02 13.75
C ASP A 634 -48.51 -2.56 12.51
N THR A 635 -47.16 -2.42 12.51
CA THR A 635 -46.34 -2.82 11.35
C THR A 635 -45.84 -4.26 11.43
N LYS A 636 -45.95 -4.94 12.60
CA LYS A 636 -45.37 -6.27 12.88
C LYS A 636 -43.87 -6.33 12.68
N THR A 637 -43.19 -5.19 12.66
CA THR A 637 -41.71 -5.08 12.56
C THR A 637 -41.06 -4.98 13.94
N LYS A 638 -39.80 -5.38 14.04
CA LYS A 638 -38.99 -5.19 15.24
C LYS A 638 -38.42 -3.78 15.26
N LYS A 639 -38.46 -3.12 16.43
CA LYS A 639 -37.84 -1.84 16.69
C LYS A 639 -36.85 -1.97 17.86
N ILE A 640 -35.96 -1.03 18.01
CA ILE A 640 -34.92 -1.03 19.04
C ILE A 640 -35.15 0.15 19.99
N ILE A 641 -35.24 -0.11 21.27
CA ILE A 641 -35.18 0.92 22.31
C ILE A 641 -33.78 0.95 22.90
N ALA A 642 -33.19 2.15 22.93
CA ALA A 642 -31.89 2.41 23.52
C ALA A 642 -31.95 3.62 24.48
N PHE A 643 -31.07 3.63 25.47
CA PHE A 643 -30.90 4.72 26.42
C PHE A 643 -29.43 5.15 26.47
N ASP A 644 -29.19 6.45 26.63
CA ASP A 644 -27.85 6.99 26.79
C ASP A 644 -27.58 7.54 28.20
N ASN A 645 -26.32 7.86 28.45
CA ASN A 645 -25.90 8.44 29.74
C ASN A 645 -26.42 9.86 29.98
N ALA A 646 -26.90 10.55 28.97
CA ALA A 646 -27.54 11.86 29.06
C ALA A 646 -29.05 11.75 29.35
N SER A 647 -29.56 10.54 29.69
CA SER A 647 -30.96 10.25 29.96
C SER A 647 -31.89 10.44 28.75
N ASN A 648 -31.38 10.25 27.53
CA ASN A 648 -32.25 10.19 26.36
C ASN A 648 -32.70 8.76 26.12
N MET A 649 -33.96 8.60 25.69
CA MET A 649 -34.55 7.36 25.18
C MET A 649 -34.72 7.50 23.68
N TYR A 650 -34.30 6.48 22.95
CA TYR A 650 -34.39 6.42 21.49
C TYR A 650 -35.25 5.25 21.07
N LEU A 651 -36.14 5.44 20.10
CA LEU A 651 -36.76 4.37 19.33
C LEU A 651 -36.17 4.39 17.92
N ILE A 652 -35.54 3.28 17.53
CA ILE A 652 -34.81 3.13 16.28
C ILE A 652 -35.46 2.00 15.50
N ASP A 653 -35.69 2.18 14.21
CA ASP A 653 -36.23 1.11 13.34
C ASP A 653 -35.16 0.04 13.07
N ILE A 654 -35.60 -1.10 12.57
CA ILE A 654 -34.70 -2.24 12.29
C ILE A 654 -33.68 -1.92 11.18
N ASP A 655 -33.95 -0.91 10.34
CA ASP A 655 -33.04 -0.40 9.31
C ASP A 655 -32.02 0.63 9.82
N GLY A 656 -32.10 1.00 11.12
CA GLY A 656 -31.21 1.98 11.73
C GLY A 656 -31.72 3.42 11.72
N SER A 657 -32.87 3.70 11.14
CA SER A 657 -33.49 5.04 11.15
C SER A 657 -34.03 5.40 12.53
N LEU A 658 -33.80 6.65 12.97
CA LEU A 658 -34.37 7.18 14.20
C LEU A 658 -35.84 7.49 14.00
N LEU A 659 -36.71 6.80 14.76
CA LEU A 659 -38.14 7.10 14.74
C LEU A 659 -38.50 8.27 15.65
N TRP A 660 -37.99 8.26 16.90
CA TRP A 660 -38.08 9.38 17.81
C TRP A 660 -37.04 9.30 18.94
N LYS A 661 -36.83 10.44 19.59
CA LYS A 661 -35.97 10.61 20.75
C LYS A 661 -36.70 11.43 21.80
N VAL A 662 -36.60 11.03 23.07
CA VAL A 662 -37.21 11.71 24.21
C VAL A 662 -36.18 11.87 25.33
N GLN A 663 -36.10 13.09 25.88
CA GLN A 663 -35.30 13.36 27.09
C GLN A 663 -36.10 12.98 28.33
N LEU A 664 -35.52 12.11 29.17
CA LEU A 664 -36.08 11.70 30.42
C LEU A 664 -35.57 12.61 31.55
N LYS A 665 -36.33 12.70 32.68
CA LYS A 665 -35.89 13.43 33.84
C LYS A 665 -34.81 12.66 34.62
N GLU A 666 -34.83 11.33 34.58
CA GLU A 666 -33.91 10.44 35.27
C GLU A 666 -33.58 9.23 34.41
N LYS A 667 -32.48 8.55 34.75
CA LYS A 667 -32.08 7.32 34.10
C LYS A 667 -33.01 6.16 34.43
N PRO A 668 -33.31 5.29 33.45
CA PRO A 668 -34.13 4.10 33.70
C PRO A 668 -33.41 3.11 34.64
N VAL A 669 -34.17 2.46 35.52
CA VAL A 669 -33.68 1.42 36.42
C VAL A 669 -34.29 0.06 36.14
N SER A 670 -35.34 -0.02 35.30
CA SER A 670 -35.94 -1.27 34.84
C SER A 670 -35.78 -1.45 33.33
N LYS A 671 -35.98 -2.68 32.85
CA LYS A 671 -36.24 -2.96 31.45
C LYS A 671 -37.55 -2.31 31.02
N VAL A 672 -37.72 -2.11 29.71
CA VAL A 672 -38.95 -1.63 29.11
C VAL A 672 -39.93 -2.80 28.94
N PHE A 673 -41.17 -2.63 29.41
CA PHE A 673 -42.27 -3.54 29.21
C PHE A 673 -43.18 -2.98 28.12
N ILE A 674 -43.63 -3.86 27.24
CA ILE A 674 -44.64 -3.51 26.23
C ILE A 674 -46.01 -3.75 26.86
N VAL A 675 -46.85 -2.73 26.90
CA VAL A 675 -48.20 -2.78 27.49
C VAL A 675 -49.20 -2.12 26.56
N ASP A 676 -50.38 -2.69 26.48
CA ASP A 676 -51.57 -2.05 25.88
C ASP A 676 -52.46 -1.53 26.99
N TYR A 677 -52.03 -0.42 27.60
CA TYR A 677 -52.71 0.14 28.77
C TYR A 677 -54.14 0.63 28.44
N PHE A 678 -54.36 1.13 27.24
CA PHE A 678 -55.64 1.67 26.82
C PHE A 678 -56.55 0.64 26.13
N ASN A 679 -56.12 -0.60 26.00
CA ASN A 679 -56.78 -1.69 25.31
C ASN A 679 -57.21 -1.33 23.87
N ASN A 680 -56.35 -0.59 23.17
CA ASN A 680 -56.59 -0.07 21.83
C ASN A 680 -55.70 -0.72 20.77
N LYS A 681 -55.05 -1.84 21.13
CA LYS A 681 -54.05 -2.59 20.33
C LYS A 681 -52.78 -1.82 19.97
N LYS A 682 -52.58 -0.63 20.56
CA LYS A 682 -51.33 0.14 20.39
C LYS A 682 -50.35 -0.16 21.50
N ASN A 683 -49.05 -0.28 21.16
CA ASN A 683 -48.00 -0.52 22.14
C ASN A 683 -47.70 0.75 22.91
N GLY A 684 -47.82 0.70 24.24
CA GLY A 684 -47.19 1.61 25.16
C GLY A 684 -45.90 1.01 25.71
N TYR A 685 -44.93 1.82 26.05
CA TYR A 685 -43.64 1.42 26.61
C TYR A 685 -43.56 1.82 28.07
N MET A 686 -43.73 0.88 28.96
CA MET A 686 -43.71 1.12 30.42
C MET A 686 -42.35 0.74 31.02
N PHE A 687 -41.77 1.66 31.76
CA PHE A 687 -40.57 1.45 32.56
C PHE A 687 -40.52 2.41 33.73
N ASN A 688 -39.61 2.18 34.70
CA ASN A 688 -39.44 3.10 35.83
C ASN A 688 -38.00 3.64 35.88
N THR A 689 -37.91 4.84 36.45
CA THR A 689 -36.71 5.45 36.97
C THR A 689 -36.71 5.34 38.47
N LYS A 690 -35.77 6.01 39.16
CA LYS A 690 -35.77 6.03 40.63
C LYS A 690 -37.05 6.63 41.21
N SER A 691 -37.57 7.69 40.61
CA SER A 691 -38.70 8.48 41.15
C SER A 691 -39.95 8.48 40.25
N TYR A 692 -39.91 7.97 39.03
CA TYR A 692 -41.01 8.04 38.07
C TYR A 692 -41.29 6.69 37.43
N ILE A 693 -42.57 6.47 37.09
CA ILE A 693 -43.01 5.44 36.14
C ILE A 693 -43.39 6.18 34.85
N TYR A 694 -42.84 5.73 33.75
CA TYR A 694 -43.11 6.25 32.41
C TYR A 694 -44.01 5.28 31.64
N LEU A 695 -45.00 5.80 30.94
CA LEU A 695 -45.82 5.08 30.00
C LEU A 695 -45.92 5.92 28.72
#